data_50bad891c80c429ba96ce3bbdb40be35
#
_entry.id   50bad891c80c429ba96ce3bbdb40be35
#
_cell.length_a   1.000
_cell.length_b   1.000
_cell.length_c   1.000
_cell.angle_alpha   90.00
_cell.angle_beta   90.00
_cell.angle_gamma   90.00
#
_symmetry.space_group_name_H-M   'P 1'
#
loop_
_entity.id
_entity.type
_entity.pdbx_description
1 polymer ?
#
loop_
_entity_poly.entity_id
_entity_poly.type
_entity_poly.pdbx_seq_one_letter_code
_entity_poly.pdbx_strand_id
1 'polypeptide(L)'
;MSEELNLPVTEKYDESSIQVLEGLEAVRKRPGMYIGSTGERGLHHLVYEIVDNSIDEALAGYCTKIEVDILDDGIIRVCDNGRGIPVGMNAQKGIPTVTVVFTILHAGGKFGGGGYKVSGGLHGVGASVVNALSNWLEVEVKDGKHIYKQRYEKGAIVTDLEIIGDTEETGTTVTFKPDPTIFTDTTTYDYDILLNRLREQAFLNAGIRVVLTDKRTDESISTIGKSDDLCFEGGIKSYVEYLLAGIKKESLINDVIYLSGSKGDEMAEIALLWSTAYDNKILSFANTLHTIDGGTHEQAFRQTVTRVVNKYAHDFKKLKESSDNLKADDIMEGLVAVVSVKLADAQFESQTKAKLGNTSIGQLVRDIVNDQLYKYLEENPADSKIVIDKAIAASNAREAAQKAREASRNKAGIGSKTRMPEKLTDCISNDATKTEIYIVEGDSAGGSAVEGRNATYQAILPLWGKMLNVEKAREDKVYGNDKLTPVITALGTGIGENFDINKLRYDKIVIMADADVDGSHIRTLLLTFFFRYMPQLIETGHIYLAQPPLFRISKGKQHFDVFTDEEKAAKVEELGQGVDVQRYKGLGEMDPTQLWETTLDPERRTFLQVTMADAALADETFTILMGEEVEPRRKFIEENAIYATDLDI
;
A
#
# COMPACT_ATOMS: atom_id res chain seq x y z
N MET A 1 25.70 13.18 -16.23
CA MET A 1 27.01 12.62 -15.86
C MET A 1 26.88 12.16 -14.43
N SER A 2 26.74 10.86 -14.25
CA SER A 2 26.69 10.22 -12.92
C SER A 2 28.10 10.33 -12.31
N GLU A 3 28.27 11.13 -11.28
CA GLU A 3 29.43 11.02 -10.42
C GLU A 3 29.36 9.66 -9.71
N GLU A 4 30.11 8.70 -10.17
CA GLU A 4 30.42 7.48 -9.43
C GLU A 4 31.09 7.89 -8.11
N LEU A 5 30.45 7.59 -6.99
CA LEU A 5 31.01 7.65 -5.66
C LEU A 5 32.16 6.60 -5.56
N ASN A 6 33.29 6.90 -6.17
CA ASN A 6 34.54 6.19 -5.95
C ASN A 6 35.14 6.67 -4.62
N LEU A 7 34.66 6.12 -3.51
CA LEU A 7 35.36 6.23 -2.23
C LEU A 7 36.64 5.39 -2.36
N PRO A 8 37.84 5.98 -2.25
CA PRO A 8 39.05 5.19 -2.31
C PRO A 8 39.12 4.26 -1.09
N VAL A 9 39.15 2.96 -1.34
CA VAL A 9 39.47 1.96 -0.32
C VAL A 9 40.91 2.17 0.06
N THR A 10 41.20 2.81 1.19
CA THR A 10 42.55 3.17 1.64
C THR A 10 43.22 2.09 2.46
N GLU A 11 42.53 0.99 2.76
CA GLU A 11 43.07 -0.12 3.52
C GLU A 11 43.31 -1.35 2.63
N LYS A 12 44.44 -2.04 2.84
CA LYS A 12 44.72 -3.32 2.17
C LYS A 12 43.66 -4.32 2.58
N TYR A 13 42.99 -4.94 1.61
CA TYR A 13 42.11 -6.08 1.85
C TYR A 13 42.96 -7.33 2.06
N ASP A 14 43.14 -7.73 3.32
CA ASP A 14 43.85 -8.90 3.76
C ASP A 14 43.05 -9.68 4.83
N GLU A 15 43.67 -10.70 5.43
CA GLU A 15 43.05 -11.56 6.44
C GLU A 15 42.53 -10.77 7.64
N SER A 16 43.13 -9.63 7.96
CA SER A 16 42.70 -8.75 9.06
C SER A 16 41.42 -7.96 8.75
N SER A 17 41.07 -7.86 7.45
CA SER A 17 39.85 -7.22 7.00
C SER A 17 38.60 -8.10 7.21
N ILE A 18 38.78 -9.39 7.50
CA ILE A 18 37.68 -10.33 7.77
C ILE A 18 37.38 -10.34 9.26
N GLN A 19 36.24 -9.74 9.63
CA GLN A 19 35.74 -9.76 11.01
C GLN A 19 34.72 -10.89 11.19
N VAL A 20 34.96 -11.74 12.18
CA VAL A 20 33.98 -12.75 12.63
C VAL A 20 33.19 -12.15 13.78
N LEU A 21 31.88 -12.03 13.61
CA LEU A 21 30.95 -11.56 14.63
C LEU A 21 30.28 -12.77 15.27
N GLU A 22 30.32 -12.87 16.58
CA GLU A 22 29.71 -13.96 17.31
C GLU A 22 28.54 -13.49 18.17
N GLY A 23 27.52 -14.35 18.30
CA GLY A 23 26.39 -14.14 19.19
C GLY A 23 25.59 -12.86 18.88
N LEU A 24 25.14 -12.17 19.93
CA LEU A 24 24.26 -10.99 19.84
C LEU A 24 24.98 -9.73 19.33
N GLU A 25 26.31 -9.71 19.31
CA GLU A 25 27.08 -8.59 18.73
C GLU A 25 26.82 -8.47 17.22
N ALA A 26 26.67 -9.61 16.52
CA ALA A 26 26.31 -9.64 15.10
C ALA A 26 24.96 -8.95 14.83
N VAL A 27 23.98 -9.17 15.71
CA VAL A 27 22.65 -8.54 15.62
C VAL A 27 22.76 -7.01 15.77
N ARG A 28 23.51 -6.54 16.76
CA ARG A 28 23.70 -5.11 17.01
C ARG A 28 24.45 -4.39 15.90
N LYS A 29 25.43 -5.05 15.27
CA LYS A 29 26.19 -4.46 14.13
C LYS A 29 25.41 -4.46 12.81
N ARG A 30 24.50 -5.40 12.61
CA ARG A 30 23.71 -5.56 11.37
C ARG A 30 22.23 -5.83 11.68
N PRO A 31 21.54 -4.92 12.39
CA PRO A 31 20.15 -5.14 12.81
C PRO A 31 19.20 -5.36 11.64
N GLY A 32 19.41 -4.68 10.51
CA GLY A 32 18.59 -4.82 9.30
C GLY A 32 18.51 -6.24 8.74
N MET A 33 19.51 -7.11 9.01
CA MET A 33 19.46 -8.53 8.61
C MET A 33 18.39 -9.32 9.39
N TYR A 34 18.02 -8.88 10.59
CA TYR A 34 17.10 -9.58 11.49
C TYR A 34 15.71 -8.96 11.55
N ILE A 35 15.63 -7.62 11.52
CA ILE A 35 14.37 -6.86 11.65
C ILE A 35 14.01 -6.04 10.40
N GLY A 36 14.80 -6.17 9.32
CA GLY A 36 14.56 -5.53 8.03
C GLY A 36 14.97 -4.05 7.94
N SER A 37 14.78 -3.26 8.99
CA SER A 37 15.21 -1.85 9.06
C SER A 37 15.43 -1.42 10.50
N THR A 38 16.03 -0.23 10.71
CA THR A 38 16.18 0.41 12.04
C THR A 38 15.27 1.64 12.20
N GLY A 39 14.42 1.93 11.22
CA GLY A 39 13.37 2.95 11.31
C GLY A 39 12.11 2.43 11.99
N GLU A 40 11.00 3.15 11.85
CA GLU A 40 9.72 2.87 12.48
C GLU A 40 9.24 1.42 12.29
N ARG A 41 9.33 0.89 11.07
CA ARG A 41 8.94 -0.49 10.76
C ARG A 41 9.74 -1.53 11.56
N GLY A 42 11.06 -1.35 11.68
CA GLY A 42 11.91 -2.25 12.46
C GLY A 42 11.68 -2.11 13.96
N LEU A 43 11.36 -0.91 14.44
CA LEU A 43 10.97 -0.68 15.82
C LEU A 43 9.73 -1.49 16.21
N HIS A 44 8.65 -1.40 15.41
CA HIS A 44 7.42 -2.15 15.65
C HIS A 44 7.63 -3.67 15.51
N HIS A 45 8.59 -4.10 14.68
CA HIS A 45 8.92 -5.52 14.52
C HIS A 45 9.40 -6.17 15.82
N LEU A 46 10.05 -5.42 16.73
CA LEU A 46 10.42 -5.94 18.06
C LEU A 46 9.21 -6.42 18.85
N VAL A 47 8.10 -5.69 18.79
CA VAL A 47 6.86 -6.07 19.46
C VAL A 47 6.29 -7.34 18.82
N TYR A 48 6.31 -7.40 17.48
CA TYR A 48 5.79 -8.56 16.75
C TYR A 48 6.53 -9.85 17.11
N GLU A 49 7.86 -9.82 17.26
CA GLU A 49 8.66 -11.00 17.64
C GLU A 49 8.29 -11.54 19.04
N ILE A 50 7.96 -10.66 19.98
CA ILE A 50 7.52 -11.12 21.33
C ILE A 50 6.08 -11.61 21.29
N VAL A 51 5.16 -10.89 20.62
CA VAL A 51 3.76 -11.30 20.48
C VAL A 51 3.65 -12.62 19.73
N ASP A 52 4.42 -12.82 18.66
CA ASP A 52 4.42 -14.07 17.88
C ASP A 52 4.84 -15.28 18.74
N ASN A 53 5.68 -15.10 19.78
CA ASN A 53 5.98 -16.16 20.74
C ASN A 53 4.77 -16.52 21.61
N SER A 54 4.00 -15.52 22.04
CA SER A 54 2.75 -15.74 22.79
C SER A 54 1.66 -16.36 21.91
N ILE A 55 1.60 -15.98 20.62
CA ILE A 55 0.72 -16.62 19.62
C ILE A 55 1.11 -18.10 19.40
N ASP A 56 2.41 -18.42 19.37
CA ASP A 56 2.84 -19.82 19.27
C ASP A 56 2.40 -20.67 20.47
N GLU A 57 2.38 -20.11 21.71
CA GLU A 57 1.77 -20.74 22.88
C GLU A 57 0.25 -20.95 22.70
N ALA A 58 -0.41 -20.00 22.06
CA ALA A 58 -1.83 -20.10 21.77
C ALA A 58 -2.12 -21.14 20.69
N LEU A 59 -1.32 -21.23 19.64
CA LEU A 59 -1.39 -22.30 18.62
C LEU A 59 -1.15 -23.68 19.21
N ALA A 60 -0.32 -23.77 20.26
CA ALA A 60 -0.12 -25.00 21.02
C ALA A 60 -1.27 -25.31 22.00
N GLY A 61 -2.25 -24.41 22.14
CA GLY A 61 -3.44 -24.60 22.98
C GLY A 61 -3.27 -24.22 24.45
N TYR A 62 -2.21 -23.51 24.81
CA TYR A 62 -1.89 -23.19 26.21
C TYR A 62 -2.10 -21.70 26.56
N CYS A 63 -2.19 -20.80 25.59
CA CYS A 63 -2.43 -19.38 25.81
C CYS A 63 -3.81 -18.98 25.29
N THR A 64 -4.55 -18.22 26.08
CA THR A 64 -5.88 -17.70 25.71
C THR A 64 -5.96 -16.18 25.78
N LYS A 65 -4.96 -15.51 26.39
CA LYS A 65 -4.95 -14.07 26.57
C LYS A 65 -3.54 -13.51 26.41
N ILE A 66 -3.43 -12.46 25.62
CA ILE A 66 -2.20 -11.69 25.41
C ILE A 66 -2.51 -10.22 25.69
N GLU A 67 -1.70 -9.57 26.51
CA GLU A 67 -1.81 -8.14 26.82
C GLU A 67 -0.54 -7.42 26.33
N VAL A 68 -0.75 -6.33 25.61
CA VAL A 68 0.32 -5.47 25.10
C VAL A 68 0.10 -4.06 25.62
N ASP A 69 1.04 -3.54 26.40
CA ASP A 69 1.00 -2.19 26.93
C ASP A 69 2.08 -1.32 26.30
N ILE A 70 1.68 -0.16 25.83
CA ILE A 70 2.61 0.92 25.44
C ILE A 70 2.79 1.80 26.67
N LEU A 71 4.02 1.88 27.16
CA LEU A 71 4.39 2.65 28.35
C LEU A 71 5.19 3.89 27.95
N ASP A 72 5.43 4.78 28.91
CA ASP A 72 6.28 5.94 28.71
C ASP A 72 7.69 5.57 28.24
N ASP A 73 8.41 6.52 27.68
CA ASP A 73 9.80 6.38 27.23
C ASP A 73 10.04 5.29 26.18
N GLY A 74 9.03 4.92 25.39
CA GLY A 74 9.14 3.88 24.36
C GLY A 74 9.25 2.46 24.93
N ILE A 75 8.79 2.22 26.15
CA ILE A 75 8.77 0.91 26.77
C ILE A 75 7.54 0.14 26.32
N ILE A 76 7.73 -1.14 25.99
CA ILE A 76 6.65 -2.09 25.70
C ILE A 76 6.65 -3.19 26.74
N ARG A 77 5.45 -3.59 27.15
CA ARG A 77 5.21 -4.78 27.97
C ARG A 77 4.28 -5.72 27.23
N VAL A 78 4.70 -6.96 27.03
CA VAL A 78 3.86 -8.04 26.48
C VAL A 78 3.72 -9.11 27.55
N CYS A 79 2.49 -9.48 27.89
CA CYS A 79 2.15 -10.49 28.88
C CYS A 79 1.23 -11.54 28.27
N ASP A 80 1.54 -12.81 28.47
CA ASP A 80 0.68 -13.93 28.11
C ASP A 80 0.36 -14.82 29.32
N ASN A 81 -0.70 -15.61 29.21
CA ASN A 81 -1.10 -16.62 30.18
C ASN A 81 -0.77 -18.05 29.69
N GLY A 82 0.28 -18.23 28.90
CA GLY A 82 0.77 -19.52 28.44
C GLY A 82 1.43 -20.35 29.52
N ARG A 83 2.19 -21.38 29.14
CA ARG A 83 2.89 -22.28 30.11
C ARG A 83 4.05 -21.59 30.85
N GLY A 84 4.53 -20.47 30.35
CA GLY A 84 5.78 -19.86 30.77
C GLY A 84 7.01 -20.52 30.11
N ILE A 85 8.05 -19.72 29.87
CA ILE A 85 9.33 -20.23 29.37
C ILE A 85 9.95 -21.13 30.43
N PRO A 86 10.48 -22.34 30.09
CA PRO A 86 11.11 -23.22 31.07
C PRO A 86 12.27 -22.53 31.81
N VAL A 87 12.24 -22.57 33.14
CA VAL A 87 13.24 -21.91 34.03
C VAL A 87 14.37 -22.86 34.45
N GLY A 88 14.22 -24.16 34.22
CA GLY A 88 15.22 -25.18 34.57
C GLY A 88 16.52 -25.02 33.77
N MET A 89 17.58 -25.65 34.29
CA MET A 89 18.91 -25.65 33.67
C MET A 89 18.91 -26.37 32.32
N ASN A 90 19.37 -25.70 31.29
CA ASN A 90 19.56 -26.31 29.98
C ASN A 90 20.77 -27.27 30.00
N ALA A 91 20.52 -28.55 29.68
CA ALA A 91 21.52 -29.59 29.76
C ALA A 91 22.73 -29.38 28.82
N GLN A 92 22.57 -28.68 27.69
CA GLN A 92 23.66 -28.45 26.72
C GLN A 92 24.54 -27.25 27.09
N LYS A 93 23.95 -26.21 27.71
CA LYS A 93 24.62 -24.93 27.97
C LYS A 93 24.97 -24.71 29.43
N GLY A 94 24.36 -25.47 30.36
CA GLY A 94 24.62 -25.35 31.80
C GLY A 94 24.16 -24.02 32.42
N ILE A 95 23.22 -23.31 31.77
CA ILE A 95 22.58 -22.08 32.24
C ILE A 95 21.05 -22.24 32.17
N PRO A 96 20.25 -21.39 32.85
CA PRO A 96 18.78 -21.47 32.80
C PRO A 96 18.26 -21.40 31.37
N THR A 97 17.21 -22.17 31.06
CA THR A 97 16.66 -22.23 29.70
C THR A 97 16.12 -20.86 29.25
N VAL A 98 15.50 -20.10 30.12
CA VAL A 98 15.07 -18.72 29.82
C VAL A 98 16.26 -17.85 29.40
N THR A 99 17.39 -17.96 30.06
CA THR A 99 18.63 -17.27 29.69
C THR A 99 19.11 -17.67 28.30
N VAL A 100 19.05 -18.96 27.96
CA VAL A 100 19.40 -19.48 26.61
C VAL A 100 18.52 -18.83 25.55
N VAL A 101 17.20 -18.72 25.78
CA VAL A 101 16.24 -18.14 24.81
C VAL A 101 16.55 -16.68 24.51
N PHE A 102 16.96 -15.90 25.51
CA PHE A 102 17.21 -14.46 25.33
C PHE A 102 18.65 -14.12 24.95
N THR A 103 19.64 -15.04 25.09
CA THR A 103 21.06 -14.71 24.85
C THR A 103 21.73 -15.49 23.74
N ILE A 104 21.12 -16.56 23.26
CA ILE A 104 21.73 -17.44 22.26
C ILE A 104 20.87 -17.43 20.99
N LEU A 105 21.49 -17.10 19.84
CA LEU A 105 20.85 -17.21 18.54
C LEU A 105 20.63 -18.68 18.17
N HIS A 106 19.56 -18.94 17.43
CA HIS A 106 19.20 -20.28 16.98
C HIS A 106 18.97 -21.26 18.15
N ALA A 107 18.41 -20.76 19.25
CA ALA A 107 18.01 -21.55 20.39
C ALA A 107 16.49 -21.42 20.62
N GLY A 108 15.82 -22.56 20.83
CA GLY A 108 14.37 -22.56 21.09
C GLY A 108 13.76 -23.96 21.05
N GLY A 109 12.58 -24.11 21.66
CA GLY A 109 11.81 -25.38 21.69
C GLY A 109 11.10 -25.74 20.38
N LYS A 110 11.33 -24.95 19.31
CA LYS A 110 10.65 -25.07 18.00
C LYS A 110 11.46 -25.88 16.98
N PHE A 111 12.69 -26.31 17.32
CA PHE A 111 13.55 -27.12 16.48
C PHE A 111 13.34 -28.64 16.71
N GLY A 112 12.18 -29.19 16.33
CA GLY A 112 11.95 -30.64 16.27
C GLY A 112 11.73 -31.35 17.60
N GLY A 113 11.39 -30.67 18.67
CA GLY A 113 11.27 -31.24 20.01
C GLY A 113 9.86 -31.28 20.57
N GLY A 114 8.85 -31.77 19.87
CA GLY A 114 7.55 -32.13 20.47
C GLY A 114 6.75 -31.05 21.25
N GLY A 115 7.31 -29.85 21.46
CA GLY A 115 6.67 -28.77 22.21
C GLY A 115 5.68 -27.94 21.40
N TYR A 116 5.93 -27.82 20.10
CA TYR A 116 5.11 -27.07 19.15
C TYR A 116 4.99 -27.85 17.85
N LYS A 117 3.76 -28.12 17.41
CA LYS A 117 3.50 -28.76 16.11
C LYS A 117 3.53 -27.75 14.97
N VAL A 118 3.09 -26.54 15.24
CA VAL A 118 3.04 -25.42 14.31
C VAL A 118 3.56 -24.19 15.04
N SER A 119 4.40 -23.41 14.40
CA SER A 119 4.87 -22.12 14.94
C SER A 119 5.16 -21.12 13.83
N GLY A 120 4.94 -19.83 14.10
CA GLY A 120 5.36 -18.71 13.24
C GLY A 120 6.85 -18.44 13.37
N GLY A 121 7.42 -18.67 14.55
CA GLY A 121 8.84 -18.48 14.86
C GLY A 121 9.69 -19.66 14.43
N LEU A 122 10.22 -19.63 13.19
CA LEU A 122 10.99 -20.74 12.60
C LEU A 122 12.48 -20.72 12.92
N HIS A 123 13.05 -19.55 13.21
CA HIS A 123 14.52 -19.39 13.26
C HIS A 123 15.09 -19.42 14.67
N GLY A 124 14.27 -19.36 15.72
CA GLY A 124 14.73 -19.35 17.12
C GLY A 124 15.60 -18.14 17.47
N VAL A 125 15.33 -16.99 16.88
CA VAL A 125 16.14 -15.78 17.07
C VAL A 125 15.35 -14.59 17.62
N GLY A 126 14.02 -14.56 17.52
CA GLY A 126 13.19 -13.38 17.82
C GLY A 126 13.46 -12.79 19.19
N ALA A 127 13.32 -13.57 20.27
CA ALA A 127 13.53 -13.10 21.64
C ALA A 127 14.96 -12.58 21.87
N SER A 128 15.98 -13.28 21.35
CA SER A 128 17.38 -12.89 21.48
C SER A 128 17.70 -11.63 20.64
N VAL A 129 17.07 -11.46 19.48
CA VAL A 129 17.18 -10.24 18.66
C VAL A 129 16.56 -9.04 19.39
N VAL A 130 15.35 -9.18 19.96
CA VAL A 130 14.74 -8.11 20.75
C VAL A 130 15.64 -7.72 21.93
N ASN A 131 16.20 -8.70 22.66
CA ASN A 131 17.15 -8.44 23.74
C ASN A 131 18.38 -7.68 23.25
N ALA A 132 19.01 -8.14 22.15
CA ALA A 132 20.19 -7.50 21.59
C ALA A 132 19.95 -6.04 21.15
N LEU A 133 18.75 -5.73 20.65
CA LEU A 133 18.39 -4.39 20.14
C LEU A 133 17.70 -3.50 21.16
N SER A 134 17.55 -3.99 22.39
CA SER A 134 17.01 -3.22 23.51
C SER A 134 18.11 -2.59 24.35
N ASN A 135 17.84 -1.38 24.87
CA ASN A 135 18.68 -0.78 25.90
C ASN A 135 18.67 -1.64 27.16
N TRP A 136 17.48 -2.10 27.54
CA TRP A 136 17.28 -3.13 28.55
C TRP A 136 16.03 -3.96 28.24
N LEU A 137 16.05 -5.21 28.74
CA LEU A 137 14.94 -6.13 28.67
C LEU A 137 14.80 -6.86 30.01
N GLU A 138 13.58 -7.00 30.50
CA GLU A 138 13.22 -7.83 31.65
C GLU A 138 12.26 -8.92 31.23
N VAL A 139 12.51 -10.13 31.70
CA VAL A 139 11.58 -11.26 31.56
C VAL A 139 11.12 -11.69 32.93
N GLU A 140 9.81 -11.85 33.09
CA GLU A 140 9.18 -12.48 34.23
C GLU A 140 8.47 -13.74 33.76
N VAL A 141 8.72 -14.86 34.45
CA VAL A 141 8.10 -16.15 34.14
C VAL A 141 7.37 -16.65 35.37
N LYS A 142 6.10 -16.99 35.16
CA LYS A 142 5.24 -17.66 36.13
C LYS A 142 5.13 -19.14 35.77
N ASP A 143 5.53 -20.06 36.66
CA ASP A 143 5.56 -21.48 36.41
C ASP A 143 4.46 -22.26 37.14
N GLY A 144 3.50 -21.55 37.76
CA GLY A 144 2.44 -22.10 38.59
C GLY A 144 2.85 -22.36 40.04
N LYS A 145 4.08 -21.97 40.44
CA LYS A 145 4.57 -22.02 41.82
C LYS A 145 5.28 -20.74 42.21
N HIS A 146 6.19 -20.32 41.35
CA HIS A 146 7.05 -19.16 41.58
C HIS A 146 6.99 -18.19 40.42
N ILE A 147 7.33 -16.92 40.71
CA ILE A 147 7.59 -15.87 39.73
C ILE A 147 9.09 -15.72 39.67
N TYR A 148 9.65 -15.97 38.49
CA TYR A 148 11.06 -15.79 38.21
C TYR A 148 11.27 -14.51 37.44
N LYS A 149 12.37 -13.80 37.68
CA LYS A 149 12.74 -12.56 36.99
C LYS A 149 14.21 -12.58 36.59
N GLN A 150 14.49 -12.06 35.40
CA GLN A 150 15.86 -11.81 34.93
C GLN A 150 15.90 -10.54 34.09
N ARG A 151 17.01 -9.78 34.21
CA ARG A 151 17.24 -8.53 33.49
C ARG A 151 18.46 -8.64 32.60
N TYR A 152 18.36 -8.02 31.43
CA TYR A 152 19.40 -7.91 30.43
C TYR A 152 19.59 -6.45 30.00
N GLU A 153 20.81 -6.08 29.60
CA GLU A 153 21.11 -4.79 28.98
C GLU A 153 21.92 -4.99 27.71
N LYS A 154 21.42 -4.48 26.61
CA LYS A 154 22.05 -4.59 25.28
C LYS A 154 22.46 -6.03 24.91
N GLY A 155 21.62 -6.98 25.28
CA GLY A 155 21.87 -8.40 25.07
C GLY A 155 22.66 -9.11 26.17
N ALA A 156 23.32 -8.38 27.06
CA ALA A 156 24.13 -8.96 28.14
C ALA A 156 23.26 -9.23 29.39
N ILE A 157 23.60 -10.30 30.13
CA ILE A 157 22.97 -10.64 31.41
C ILE A 157 23.41 -9.63 32.46
N VAL A 158 22.44 -9.02 33.16
CA VAL A 158 22.70 -8.06 34.27
C VAL A 158 22.41 -8.70 35.63
N THR A 159 21.34 -9.50 35.72
CA THR A 159 21.00 -10.23 36.94
C THR A 159 20.96 -11.72 36.67
N ASP A 160 21.23 -12.51 37.70
CA ASP A 160 20.89 -13.94 37.66
C ASP A 160 19.36 -14.10 37.62
N LEU A 161 18.90 -15.33 37.28
CA LEU A 161 17.48 -15.67 37.36
C LEU A 161 17.10 -15.82 38.83
N GLU A 162 16.25 -14.94 39.32
CA GLU A 162 15.83 -14.88 40.73
C GLU A 162 14.35 -15.18 40.90
N ILE A 163 13.99 -15.80 42.01
CA ILE A 163 12.59 -15.94 42.43
C ILE A 163 12.20 -14.68 43.18
N ILE A 164 11.17 -13.99 42.66
CA ILE A 164 10.69 -12.71 43.23
C ILE A 164 9.35 -12.86 43.97
N GLY A 165 8.70 -14.02 43.87
CA GLY A 165 7.44 -14.27 44.54
C GLY A 165 6.87 -15.64 44.21
N ASP A 166 5.71 -15.96 44.82
CA ASP A 166 4.95 -17.17 44.59
C ASP A 166 3.70 -16.87 43.75
N THR A 167 3.23 -17.83 42.96
CA THR A 167 2.04 -17.69 42.12
C THR A 167 1.39 -19.06 41.83
N GLU A 168 0.08 -19.07 41.60
CA GLU A 168 -0.63 -20.22 41.06
C GLU A 168 -0.86 -20.11 39.54
N GLU A 169 -0.51 -18.94 38.94
CA GLU A 169 -0.66 -18.66 37.52
C GLU A 169 0.56 -19.12 36.72
N THR A 170 0.35 -19.37 35.43
CA THR A 170 1.41 -19.59 34.46
C THR A 170 1.42 -18.45 33.42
N GLY A 171 2.57 -18.22 32.80
CA GLY A 171 2.69 -17.22 31.74
C GLY A 171 4.07 -16.60 31.63
N THR A 172 4.25 -15.77 30.62
CA THR A 172 5.47 -15.00 30.40
C THR A 172 5.14 -13.53 30.26
N THR A 173 5.92 -12.68 30.92
CA THR A 173 5.88 -11.21 30.72
C THR A 173 7.24 -10.75 30.25
N VAL A 174 7.29 -10.08 29.12
CA VAL A 174 8.51 -9.45 28.58
C VAL A 174 8.29 -7.95 28.53
N THR A 175 9.17 -7.21 29.20
CA THR A 175 9.19 -5.74 29.19
C THR A 175 10.53 -5.27 28.63
N PHE A 176 10.52 -4.40 27.63
CA PHE A 176 11.75 -3.94 27.01
C PHE A 176 11.68 -2.48 26.58
N LYS A 177 12.85 -1.84 26.52
CA LYS A 177 13.05 -0.50 26.00
C LYS A 177 14.02 -0.56 24.82
N PRO A 178 13.65 -0.13 23.60
CA PRO A 178 14.54 -0.11 22.44
C PRO A 178 15.81 0.72 22.70
N ASP A 179 16.92 0.33 22.07
CA ASP A 179 18.16 1.09 22.20
C ASP A 179 18.16 2.30 21.22
N PRO A 180 18.15 3.55 21.73
CA PRO A 180 18.12 4.75 20.87
C PRO A 180 19.40 4.93 20.05
N THR A 181 20.46 4.20 20.35
CA THR A 181 21.69 4.21 19.52
C THR A 181 21.57 3.37 18.27
N ILE A 182 20.55 2.51 18.18
CA ILE A 182 20.22 1.67 17.02
C ILE A 182 19.02 2.25 16.29
N PHE A 183 17.96 2.61 17.03
CA PHE A 183 16.74 3.24 16.50
C PHE A 183 16.89 4.77 16.59
N THR A 184 17.64 5.33 15.65
CA THR A 184 18.00 6.76 15.64
C THR A 184 16.85 7.65 15.14
N ASP A 185 15.96 7.13 14.33
CA ASP A 185 14.87 7.89 13.73
C ASP A 185 13.73 8.11 14.73
N THR A 186 13.34 7.05 15.42
CA THR A 186 12.29 7.09 16.46
C THR A 186 12.40 5.92 17.42
N THR A 187 12.02 6.13 18.68
CA THR A 187 11.76 5.09 19.68
C THR A 187 10.32 5.10 20.16
N THR A 188 9.46 5.90 19.51
CA THR A 188 8.04 6.02 19.86
C THR A 188 7.22 5.03 19.04
N TYR A 189 6.39 4.25 19.71
CA TYR A 189 5.48 3.31 19.06
C TYR A 189 4.18 4.00 18.65
N ASP A 190 3.73 3.68 17.43
CA ASP A 190 2.43 4.06 16.93
C ASP A 190 1.38 3.03 17.37
N TYR A 191 0.31 3.51 18.00
CA TYR A 191 -0.78 2.68 18.51
C TYR A 191 -1.54 1.97 17.39
N ASP A 192 -1.85 2.67 16.31
CA ASP A 192 -2.69 2.13 15.23
C ASP A 192 -1.92 1.11 14.38
N ILE A 193 -0.61 1.27 14.22
CA ILE A 193 0.27 0.26 13.59
C ILE A 193 0.23 -1.04 14.40
N LEU A 194 0.41 -0.96 15.72
CA LEU A 194 0.33 -2.14 16.60
C LEU A 194 -1.07 -2.72 16.60
N LEU A 195 -2.11 -1.90 16.70
CA LEU A 195 -3.51 -2.33 16.71
C LEU A 195 -3.87 -3.14 15.46
N ASN A 196 -3.44 -2.67 14.29
CA ASN A 196 -3.71 -3.37 13.03
C ASN A 196 -3.07 -4.76 13.01
N ARG A 197 -1.81 -4.87 13.41
CA ARG A 197 -1.11 -6.18 13.47
C ARG A 197 -1.73 -7.12 14.51
N LEU A 198 -2.04 -6.61 15.71
CA LEU A 198 -2.65 -7.40 16.77
C LEU A 198 -4.07 -7.87 16.39
N ARG A 199 -4.82 -7.05 15.67
CA ARG A 199 -6.14 -7.40 15.13
C ARG A 199 -6.04 -8.54 14.12
N GLU A 200 -5.05 -8.53 13.22
CA GLU A 200 -4.79 -9.66 12.31
C GLU A 200 -4.54 -10.94 13.09
N GLN A 201 -3.68 -10.89 14.12
CA GLN A 201 -3.39 -12.05 14.95
C GLN A 201 -4.64 -12.60 15.66
N ALA A 202 -5.49 -11.72 16.18
CA ALA A 202 -6.73 -12.10 16.82
C ALA A 202 -7.73 -12.75 15.84
N PHE A 203 -7.81 -12.27 14.60
CA PHE A 203 -8.62 -12.91 13.55
C PHE A 203 -8.10 -14.28 13.10
N LEU A 204 -6.77 -14.42 12.97
CA LEU A 204 -6.14 -15.66 12.51
C LEU A 204 -6.17 -16.77 13.57
N ASN A 205 -6.41 -16.41 14.82
CA ASN A 205 -6.42 -17.34 15.96
C ASN A 205 -7.72 -17.20 16.74
N ALA A 206 -8.78 -17.82 16.22
CA ALA A 206 -10.13 -17.73 16.78
C ALA A 206 -10.17 -18.02 18.30
N GLY A 207 -10.84 -17.17 19.06
CA GLY A 207 -11.01 -17.30 20.51
C GLY A 207 -9.84 -16.80 21.36
N ILE A 208 -8.70 -16.39 20.76
CA ILE A 208 -7.64 -15.73 21.51
C ILE A 208 -8.05 -14.27 21.78
N ARG A 209 -7.87 -13.85 23.02
CA ARG A 209 -8.10 -12.47 23.44
C ARG A 209 -6.78 -11.70 23.43
N VAL A 210 -6.69 -10.65 22.62
CA VAL A 210 -5.53 -9.77 22.56
C VAL A 210 -5.95 -8.36 22.98
N VAL A 211 -5.30 -7.82 24.00
CA VAL A 211 -5.61 -6.49 24.53
C VAL A 211 -4.42 -5.57 24.28
N LEU A 212 -4.66 -4.47 23.59
CA LEU A 212 -3.67 -3.39 23.42
C LEU A 212 -4.10 -2.19 24.26
N THR A 213 -3.21 -1.69 25.11
CA THR A 213 -3.49 -0.52 25.96
C THR A 213 -2.36 0.51 25.85
N ASP A 214 -2.74 1.76 25.61
CA ASP A 214 -1.82 2.89 25.69
C ASP A 214 -1.82 3.47 27.10
N LYS A 215 -0.76 3.22 27.85
CA LYS A 215 -0.56 3.65 29.23
C LYS A 215 0.43 4.80 29.37
N ARG A 216 0.77 5.46 28.25
CA ARG A 216 1.62 6.65 28.30
C ARG A 216 0.95 7.78 29.06
N THR A 217 1.73 8.70 29.58
CA THR A 217 1.25 9.81 30.41
C THR A 217 1.40 11.19 29.75
N ASP A 218 2.04 11.26 28.57
CA ASP A 218 2.24 12.52 27.81
C ASP A 218 0.93 12.94 27.13
N GLU A 219 0.24 13.95 27.67
CA GLU A 219 -1.06 14.46 27.21
C GLU A 219 -1.06 14.96 25.75
N SER A 220 0.09 15.12 25.11
CA SER A 220 0.18 15.47 23.69
C SER A 220 -0.16 14.29 22.75
N ILE A 221 -0.17 13.06 23.27
CA ILE A 221 -0.45 11.85 22.51
C ILE A 221 -1.96 11.58 22.50
N SER A 222 -2.58 11.56 21.33
CA SER A 222 -4.04 11.40 21.16
C SER A 222 -4.61 10.03 21.56
N THR A 223 -3.76 9.02 21.73
CA THR A 223 -4.14 7.64 22.04
C THR A 223 -4.04 7.27 23.52
N ILE A 224 -3.63 8.20 24.38
CA ILE A 224 -3.52 7.97 25.83
C ILE A 224 -4.81 7.43 26.41
N GLY A 225 -4.66 6.38 27.23
CA GLY A 225 -5.80 5.72 27.89
C GLY A 225 -6.68 4.89 26.94
N LYS A 226 -6.37 4.86 25.64
CA LYS A 226 -7.06 4.01 24.68
C LYS A 226 -6.74 2.55 24.97
N SER A 227 -7.77 1.71 24.93
CA SER A 227 -7.62 0.27 25.09
C SER A 227 -8.56 -0.45 24.13
N ASP A 228 -7.99 -1.30 23.30
CA ASP A 228 -8.73 -2.15 22.35
C ASP A 228 -8.64 -3.61 22.82
N ASP A 229 -9.79 -4.26 22.95
CA ASP A 229 -9.95 -5.65 23.36
C ASP A 229 -10.40 -6.47 22.15
N LEU A 230 -9.49 -7.23 21.59
CA LEU A 230 -9.64 -7.95 20.34
C LEU A 230 -9.87 -9.44 20.61
N CYS A 231 -11.09 -9.92 20.39
CA CYS A 231 -11.43 -11.34 20.48
C CYS A 231 -12.47 -11.67 19.41
N PHE A 232 -12.12 -12.55 18.47
CA PHE A 232 -12.97 -12.89 17.34
C PHE A 232 -13.21 -14.40 17.28
N GLU A 233 -14.34 -14.85 17.84
CA GLU A 233 -14.70 -16.27 17.83
C GLU A 233 -14.95 -16.81 16.41
N GLY A 234 -15.41 -15.95 15.48
CA GLY A 234 -15.60 -16.30 14.08
C GLY A 234 -14.30 -16.43 13.28
N GLY A 235 -13.14 -16.07 13.86
CA GLY A 235 -11.84 -16.24 13.24
C GLY A 235 -11.74 -15.55 11.88
N ILE A 236 -11.25 -16.26 10.86
CA ILE A 236 -11.07 -15.72 9.52
C ILE A 236 -12.39 -15.38 8.80
N LYS A 237 -13.54 -15.90 9.24
CA LYS A 237 -14.85 -15.42 8.73
C LYS A 237 -15.07 -13.97 9.13
N SER A 238 -14.90 -13.67 10.42
CA SER A 238 -15.01 -12.31 10.92
C SER A 238 -13.95 -11.38 10.31
N TYR A 239 -12.80 -11.94 9.92
CA TYR A 239 -11.78 -11.17 9.21
C TYR A 239 -12.26 -10.75 7.80
N VAL A 240 -12.88 -11.66 7.05
CA VAL A 240 -13.47 -11.34 5.73
C VAL A 240 -14.59 -10.29 5.87
N GLU A 241 -15.44 -10.40 6.89
CA GLU A 241 -16.48 -9.39 7.19
C GLU A 241 -15.87 -8.02 7.51
N TYR A 242 -14.80 -8.00 8.32
CA TYR A 242 -14.05 -6.78 8.63
C TYR A 242 -13.42 -6.15 7.38
N LEU A 243 -12.80 -6.97 6.52
CA LEU A 243 -12.22 -6.51 5.25
C LEU A 243 -13.28 -5.92 4.32
N LEU A 244 -14.46 -6.57 4.25
CA LEU A 244 -15.60 -6.07 3.47
C LEU A 244 -16.11 -4.71 4.00
N ALA A 245 -16.25 -4.59 5.32
CA ALA A 245 -16.65 -3.34 5.95
C ALA A 245 -15.64 -2.21 5.65
N GLY A 246 -14.33 -2.54 5.66
CA GLY A 246 -13.27 -1.59 5.33
C GLY A 246 -13.35 -1.04 3.90
N ILE A 247 -13.71 -1.87 2.92
CA ILE A 247 -13.90 -1.42 1.53
C ILE A 247 -15.27 -0.77 1.29
N LYS A 248 -16.15 -0.70 2.31
CA LYS A 248 -17.49 -0.08 2.25
C LYS A 248 -18.33 -0.54 1.05
N LYS A 249 -18.25 -1.83 0.73
CA LYS A 249 -19.02 -2.49 -0.34
C LYS A 249 -19.99 -3.50 0.26
N GLU A 250 -21.02 -3.83 -0.49
CA GLU A 250 -22.03 -4.80 -0.07
C GLU A 250 -21.62 -6.22 -0.48
N SER A 251 -21.92 -7.20 0.38
CA SER A 251 -21.82 -8.60 0.01
C SER A 251 -22.87 -8.95 -1.05
N LEU A 252 -22.47 -9.73 -2.02
CA LEU A 252 -23.37 -10.28 -3.04
C LEU A 252 -24.04 -11.60 -2.62
N ILE A 253 -23.46 -12.28 -1.63
CA ILE A 253 -23.96 -13.54 -1.06
C ILE A 253 -24.28 -13.34 0.43
N ASN A 254 -25.17 -14.19 0.96
CA ASN A 254 -25.70 -13.97 2.32
C ASN A 254 -24.65 -14.20 3.40
N ASP A 255 -23.85 -15.25 3.26
CA ASP A 255 -22.92 -15.69 4.30
C ASP A 255 -21.48 -15.80 3.75
N VAL A 256 -20.50 -15.61 4.63
CA VAL A 256 -19.09 -15.90 4.30
C VAL A 256 -18.92 -17.41 4.11
N ILE A 257 -18.46 -17.82 2.95
CA ILE A 257 -18.11 -19.22 2.67
C ILE A 257 -16.88 -19.59 3.47
N TYR A 258 -16.93 -20.68 4.24
CA TYR A 258 -15.81 -21.18 5.02
C TYR A 258 -15.48 -22.61 4.61
N LEU A 259 -14.22 -22.80 4.23
CA LEU A 259 -13.68 -24.09 3.80
C LEU A 259 -12.49 -24.43 4.70
N SER A 260 -12.38 -25.66 5.15
CA SER A 260 -11.26 -26.07 5.99
C SER A 260 -10.93 -27.55 5.84
N GLY A 261 -9.68 -27.90 6.12
CA GLY A 261 -9.24 -29.28 6.12
C GLY A 261 -7.81 -29.45 6.59
N SER A 262 -7.43 -30.69 6.87
CA SER A 262 -6.10 -31.05 7.33
C SER A 262 -5.61 -32.34 6.69
N LYS A 263 -4.28 -32.47 6.56
CA LYS A 263 -3.62 -33.67 6.07
C LYS A 263 -2.29 -33.83 6.77
N GLY A 264 -2.19 -34.84 7.66
CA GLY A 264 -1.03 -34.95 8.54
C GLY A 264 -0.94 -33.76 9.50
N ASP A 265 0.18 -33.08 9.51
CA ASP A 265 0.42 -31.88 10.32
C ASP A 265 0.14 -30.57 9.56
N GLU A 266 -0.34 -30.65 8.32
CA GLU A 266 -0.74 -29.50 7.52
C GLU A 266 -2.24 -29.23 7.68
N MET A 267 -2.61 -27.96 7.80
CA MET A 267 -3.99 -27.49 7.91
C MET A 267 -4.19 -26.25 7.03
N ALA A 268 -5.35 -26.13 6.43
CA ALA A 268 -5.76 -24.93 5.72
C ALA A 268 -7.19 -24.53 6.10
N GLU A 269 -7.37 -23.24 6.29
CA GLU A 269 -8.64 -22.57 6.53
C GLU A 269 -8.78 -21.45 5.51
N ILE A 270 -9.93 -21.35 4.87
CA ILE A 270 -10.20 -20.39 3.81
C ILE A 270 -11.58 -19.78 4.08
N ALA A 271 -11.65 -18.47 4.13
CA ALA A 271 -12.91 -17.74 4.17
C ALA A 271 -12.99 -16.82 2.95
N LEU A 272 -14.14 -16.79 2.27
CA LEU A 272 -14.31 -15.98 1.08
C LEU A 272 -15.76 -15.54 0.89
N LEU A 273 -15.94 -14.40 0.21
CA LEU A 273 -17.23 -13.94 -0.30
C LEU A 273 -17.02 -13.09 -1.56
N TRP A 274 -18.06 -12.89 -2.35
CA TRP A 274 -18.08 -11.92 -3.45
C TRP A 274 -18.86 -10.67 -3.05
N SER A 275 -18.32 -9.51 -3.41
CA SER A 275 -18.88 -8.20 -3.10
C SER A 275 -19.19 -7.40 -4.39
N THR A 276 -19.80 -6.24 -4.21
CA THR A 276 -20.05 -5.30 -5.31
C THR A 276 -18.79 -4.56 -5.79
N ALA A 277 -17.62 -4.79 -5.18
CA ALA A 277 -16.35 -4.21 -5.62
C ALA A 277 -15.94 -4.71 -7.02
N TYR A 278 -15.06 -3.97 -7.67
CA TYR A 278 -14.43 -4.37 -8.93
C TYR A 278 -13.07 -5.03 -8.70
N ASP A 279 -12.33 -4.59 -7.69
CA ASP A 279 -11.06 -5.19 -7.32
C ASP A 279 -11.26 -6.38 -6.37
N ASN A 280 -10.30 -7.31 -6.36
CA ASN A 280 -10.28 -8.37 -5.37
C ASN A 280 -9.37 -7.98 -4.19
N LYS A 281 -9.70 -8.51 -3.01
CA LYS A 281 -8.87 -8.39 -1.81
C LYS A 281 -8.63 -9.77 -1.23
N ILE A 282 -7.48 -10.35 -1.56
CA ILE A 282 -7.09 -11.69 -1.10
C ILE A 282 -5.88 -11.53 -0.21
N LEU A 283 -6.02 -11.96 1.05
CA LEU A 283 -4.93 -12.01 2.01
C LEU A 283 -4.54 -13.47 2.24
N SER A 284 -3.25 -13.75 2.21
CA SER A 284 -2.73 -15.09 2.44
C SER A 284 -1.74 -15.13 3.59
N PHE A 285 -1.84 -16.18 4.42
CA PHE A 285 -1.06 -16.34 5.64
C PHE A 285 -0.50 -17.75 5.74
N ALA A 286 0.72 -17.86 6.25
CA ALA A 286 1.35 -19.12 6.61
C ALA A 286 1.87 -19.05 8.05
N ASN A 287 1.38 -19.93 8.93
CA ASN A 287 1.66 -19.92 10.37
C ASN A 287 1.46 -18.52 10.99
N THR A 288 0.34 -17.86 10.66
CA THR A 288 -0.03 -16.49 11.09
C THR A 288 0.82 -15.34 10.53
N LEU A 289 1.80 -15.64 9.68
CA LEU A 289 2.60 -14.64 9.00
C LEU A 289 1.97 -14.27 7.66
N HIS A 290 1.84 -12.98 7.41
CA HIS A 290 1.29 -12.47 6.14
C HIS A 290 2.28 -12.70 5.00
N THR A 291 1.86 -13.48 4.00
CA THR A 291 2.65 -13.74 2.79
C THR A 291 2.30 -12.71 1.73
N ILE A 292 2.91 -11.53 1.82
CA ILE A 292 2.59 -10.36 0.98
C ILE A 292 2.78 -10.67 -0.52
N ASP A 293 3.78 -11.48 -0.87
CA ASP A 293 4.06 -11.92 -2.23
C ASP A 293 3.35 -13.25 -2.56
N GLY A 294 2.39 -13.66 -1.74
CA GLY A 294 1.60 -14.89 -1.91
C GLY A 294 2.41 -16.16 -1.66
N GLY A 295 2.26 -17.11 -2.54
CA GLY A 295 2.93 -18.40 -2.47
C GLY A 295 2.10 -19.53 -3.05
N THR A 296 2.53 -20.76 -2.85
CA THR A 296 1.89 -21.97 -3.39
C THR A 296 0.44 -22.14 -2.96
N HIS A 297 0.10 -21.75 -1.71
CA HIS A 297 -1.25 -21.81 -1.15
C HIS A 297 -2.20 -20.80 -1.82
N GLU A 298 -1.79 -19.54 -1.99
CA GLU A 298 -2.61 -18.52 -2.65
C GLU A 298 -2.77 -18.84 -4.14
N GLN A 299 -1.69 -19.23 -4.81
CA GLN A 299 -1.75 -19.62 -6.21
C GLN A 299 -2.69 -20.81 -6.43
N ALA A 300 -2.62 -21.81 -5.54
CA ALA A 300 -3.52 -22.96 -5.57
C ALA A 300 -4.98 -22.56 -5.36
N PHE A 301 -5.23 -21.63 -4.43
CA PHE A 301 -6.56 -21.08 -4.18
C PHE A 301 -7.11 -20.40 -5.44
N ARG A 302 -6.40 -19.42 -6.00
CA ARG A 302 -6.83 -18.67 -7.19
C ARG A 302 -7.13 -19.59 -8.39
N GLN A 303 -6.23 -20.53 -8.66
CA GLN A 303 -6.40 -21.49 -9.76
C GLN A 303 -7.60 -22.42 -9.54
N THR A 304 -7.81 -22.88 -8.32
CA THR A 304 -8.87 -23.85 -8.04
C THR A 304 -10.24 -23.18 -7.97
N VAL A 305 -10.38 -22.00 -7.38
CA VAL A 305 -11.61 -21.22 -7.44
C VAL A 305 -12.02 -20.99 -8.90
N THR A 306 -11.07 -20.57 -9.76
CA THR A 306 -11.31 -20.36 -11.19
C THR A 306 -11.82 -21.63 -11.86
N ARG A 307 -11.19 -22.77 -11.57
CA ARG A 307 -11.60 -24.07 -12.15
C ARG A 307 -12.98 -24.51 -11.67
N VAL A 308 -13.24 -24.39 -10.36
CA VAL A 308 -14.50 -24.83 -9.75
C VAL A 308 -15.68 -24.01 -10.25
N VAL A 309 -15.55 -22.68 -10.31
CA VAL A 309 -16.62 -21.80 -10.81
C VAL A 309 -16.90 -22.06 -12.27
N ASN A 310 -15.87 -22.23 -13.12
CA ASN A 310 -16.06 -22.59 -14.53
C ASN A 310 -16.75 -23.94 -14.68
N LYS A 311 -16.28 -24.97 -13.94
CA LYS A 311 -16.89 -26.30 -13.98
C LYS A 311 -18.38 -26.24 -13.62
N TYR A 312 -18.72 -25.58 -12.50
CA TYR A 312 -20.11 -25.40 -12.10
C TYR A 312 -20.93 -24.65 -13.15
N ALA A 313 -20.38 -23.60 -13.73
CA ALA A 313 -21.06 -22.81 -14.76
C ALA A 313 -21.39 -23.62 -16.02
N HIS A 314 -20.52 -24.56 -16.41
CA HIS A 314 -20.79 -25.50 -17.53
C HIS A 314 -21.78 -26.58 -17.11
N ASP A 315 -21.58 -27.27 -15.98
CA ASP A 315 -22.40 -28.36 -15.50
C ASP A 315 -23.88 -27.94 -15.34
N PHE A 316 -24.11 -26.69 -14.86
CA PHE A 316 -25.44 -26.12 -14.70
C PHE A 316 -25.90 -25.22 -15.89
N LYS A 317 -25.24 -25.34 -17.05
CA LYS A 317 -25.59 -24.64 -18.30
C LYS A 317 -25.73 -23.11 -18.17
N LYS A 318 -24.97 -22.50 -17.28
CA LYS A 318 -24.85 -21.04 -17.17
C LYS A 318 -23.93 -20.49 -18.26
N LEU A 319 -22.93 -21.28 -18.66
CA LEU A 319 -22.12 -21.06 -19.84
C LEU A 319 -22.52 -22.11 -20.91
N LYS A 320 -22.50 -21.70 -22.17
CA LYS A 320 -22.71 -22.64 -23.30
C LYS A 320 -21.50 -23.56 -23.41
N GLU A 321 -21.71 -24.80 -23.85
CA GLU A 321 -20.61 -25.77 -24.09
C GLU A 321 -19.54 -25.24 -25.05
N SER A 322 -19.95 -24.38 -26.00
CA SER A 322 -19.06 -23.75 -26.98
C SER A 322 -18.42 -22.43 -26.50
N SER A 323 -18.74 -21.97 -25.32
CA SER A 323 -18.19 -20.71 -24.77
C SER A 323 -16.83 -20.98 -24.16
N ASP A 324 -15.91 -20.01 -24.30
CA ASP A 324 -14.65 -20.02 -23.60
C ASP A 324 -14.87 -19.94 -22.09
N ASN A 325 -13.93 -20.50 -21.34
CA ASN A 325 -13.91 -20.38 -19.89
C ASN A 325 -13.71 -18.92 -19.47
N LEU A 326 -14.36 -18.53 -18.36
CA LEU A 326 -14.10 -17.27 -17.69
C LEU A 326 -12.65 -17.25 -17.20
N LYS A 327 -11.96 -16.12 -17.34
CA LYS A 327 -10.59 -15.95 -16.83
C LYS A 327 -10.58 -15.82 -15.32
N ALA A 328 -9.39 -16.01 -14.73
CA ALA A 328 -9.22 -15.85 -13.29
C ALA A 328 -9.66 -14.45 -12.82
N ASP A 329 -9.26 -13.41 -13.53
CA ASP A 329 -9.59 -12.02 -13.18
C ASP A 329 -11.10 -11.76 -13.22
N ASP A 330 -11.82 -12.36 -14.17
CA ASP A 330 -13.28 -12.24 -14.28
C ASP A 330 -13.99 -12.84 -13.06
N ILE A 331 -13.48 -13.98 -12.55
CA ILE A 331 -14.06 -14.69 -11.39
C ILE A 331 -13.63 -14.04 -10.07
N MET A 332 -12.41 -13.49 -10.01
CA MET A 332 -11.88 -12.84 -8.82
C MET A 332 -12.44 -11.42 -8.63
N GLU A 333 -13.11 -10.83 -9.62
CA GLU A 333 -13.69 -9.49 -9.49
C GLU A 333 -14.65 -9.41 -8.29
N GLY A 334 -14.32 -8.54 -7.34
CA GLY A 334 -15.08 -8.35 -6.10
C GLY A 334 -14.90 -9.44 -5.04
N LEU A 335 -13.99 -10.40 -5.26
CA LEU A 335 -13.70 -11.44 -4.28
C LEU A 335 -12.93 -10.86 -3.10
N VAL A 336 -13.44 -11.08 -1.89
CA VAL A 336 -12.75 -10.83 -0.62
C VAL A 336 -12.46 -12.19 0.00
N ALA A 337 -11.20 -12.50 0.27
CA ALA A 337 -10.82 -13.80 0.80
C ALA A 337 -9.64 -13.74 1.75
N VAL A 338 -9.63 -14.64 2.71
CA VAL A 338 -8.50 -14.92 3.61
C VAL A 338 -8.14 -16.40 3.46
N VAL A 339 -6.87 -16.66 3.13
CA VAL A 339 -6.31 -18.02 3.01
C VAL A 339 -5.27 -18.19 4.09
N SER A 340 -5.57 -18.96 5.12
CA SER A 340 -4.67 -19.22 6.25
C SER A 340 -4.23 -20.69 6.24
N VAL A 341 -2.92 -20.92 6.22
CA VAL A 341 -2.36 -22.27 6.28
C VAL A 341 -1.45 -22.43 7.49
N LYS A 342 -1.46 -23.63 8.06
CA LYS A 342 -0.62 -24.01 9.19
C LYS A 342 0.17 -25.26 8.82
N LEU A 343 1.48 -25.23 8.99
CA LEU A 343 2.38 -26.34 8.66
C LEU A 343 3.61 -26.35 9.59
N ALA A 344 4.11 -27.56 9.88
CA ALA A 344 5.22 -27.74 10.82
C ALA A 344 6.55 -27.20 10.28
N ASP A 345 6.80 -27.35 8.98
CA ASP A 345 8.04 -26.90 8.30
C ASP A 345 7.71 -25.95 7.15
N ALA A 346 7.49 -24.67 7.49
CA ALA A 346 7.22 -23.64 6.50
C ALA A 346 8.51 -23.19 5.80
N GLN A 347 8.56 -23.34 4.49
CA GLN A 347 9.68 -22.94 3.64
C GLN A 347 9.31 -21.67 2.88
N PHE A 348 10.05 -20.59 3.15
CA PHE A 348 9.87 -19.30 2.49
C PHE A 348 11.00 -19.03 1.51
N GLU A 349 10.72 -18.31 0.42
CA GLU A 349 11.72 -17.97 -0.59
C GLU A 349 12.76 -16.94 -0.08
N SER A 350 12.45 -16.19 0.98
CA SER A 350 13.32 -15.14 1.53
C SER A 350 13.23 -15.04 3.06
N GLN A 351 14.21 -14.38 3.67
CA GLN A 351 14.23 -14.08 5.12
C GLN A 351 13.04 -13.22 5.56
N THR A 352 12.47 -12.41 4.68
CA THR A 352 11.29 -11.59 4.96
C THR A 352 10.00 -12.40 5.09
N LYS A 353 10.04 -13.70 4.78
CA LYS A 353 8.89 -14.63 4.84
C LYS A 353 7.69 -14.18 3.99
N ALA A 354 7.94 -13.39 2.96
CA ALA A 354 6.91 -12.78 2.12
C ALA A 354 6.22 -13.78 1.18
N LYS A 355 6.87 -14.90 0.83
CA LYS A 355 6.33 -15.87 -0.13
C LYS A 355 6.59 -17.31 0.33
N LEU A 356 5.50 -18.10 0.40
CA LEU A 356 5.56 -19.51 0.81
C LEU A 356 5.89 -20.43 -0.37
N GLY A 357 6.85 -21.34 -0.19
CA GLY A 357 7.35 -22.26 -1.23
C GLY A 357 6.82 -23.71 -1.15
N ASN A 358 6.25 -24.15 -0.02
CA ASN A 358 5.83 -25.54 0.18
C ASN A 358 4.79 -25.99 -0.88
N THR A 359 5.09 -27.04 -1.65
CA THR A 359 4.17 -27.55 -2.68
C THR A 359 3.05 -28.41 -2.12
N SER A 360 3.28 -29.11 -0.99
CA SER A 360 2.31 -29.97 -0.32
C SER A 360 1.07 -29.20 0.12
N ILE A 361 1.26 -28.04 0.75
CA ILE A 361 0.16 -27.21 1.24
C ILE A 361 -0.70 -26.67 0.08
N GLY A 362 -0.08 -26.37 -1.08
CA GLY A 362 -0.81 -26.01 -2.27
C GLY A 362 -1.74 -27.15 -2.77
N GLN A 363 -1.32 -28.41 -2.60
CA GLN A 363 -2.19 -29.55 -2.91
C GLN A 363 -3.35 -29.65 -1.94
N LEU A 364 -3.11 -29.48 -0.64
CA LEU A 364 -4.18 -29.50 0.39
C LEU A 364 -5.23 -28.41 0.09
N VAL A 365 -4.79 -27.18 -0.22
CA VAL A 365 -5.68 -26.07 -0.58
C VAL A 365 -6.51 -26.42 -1.83
N ARG A 366 -5.89 -27.04 -2.86
CA ARG A 366 -6.62 -27.48 -4.06
C ARG A 366 -7.70 -28.49 -3.72
N ASP A 367 -7.40 -29.48 -2.89
CA ASP A 367 -8.34 -30.53 -2.52
C ASP A 367 -9.54 -29.93 -1.77
N ILE A 368 -9.27 -29.11 -0.75
CA ILE A 368 -10.32 -28.44 0.05
C ILE A 368 -11.23 -27.56 -0.81
N VAL A 369 -10.65 -26.68 -1.62
CA VAL A 369 -11.42 -25.74 -2.46
C VAL A 369 -12.23 -26.51 -3.52
N ASN A 370 -11.63 -27.53 -4.15
CA ASN A 370 -12.32 -28.31 -5.16
C ASN A 370 -13.57 -29.01 -4.61
N ASP A 371 -13.45 -29.63 -3.45
CA ASP A 371 -14.52 -30.44 -2.90
C ASP A 371 -15.58 -29.58 -2.20
N GLN A 372 -15.15 -28.66 -1.33
CA GLN A 372 -16.08 -27.93 -0.49
C GLN A 372 -16.70 -26.72 -1.20
N LEU A 373 -15.96 -25.99 -2.06
CA LEU A 373 -16.54 -24.88 -2.80
C LEU A 373 -17.53 -25.38 -3.86
N TYR A 374 -17.22 -26.49 -4.57
CA TYR A 374 -18.13 -27.05 -5.52
C TYR A 374 -19.44 -27.48 -4.84
N LYS A 375 -19.34 -28.16 -3.71
CA LYS A 375 -20.50 -28.57 -2.90
C LYS A 375 -21.32 -27.35 -2.43
N TYR A 376 -20.64 -26.28 -1.95
CA TYR A 376 -21.35 -25.05 -1.57
C TYR A 376 -22.16 -24.48 -2.74
N LEU A 377 -21.56 -24.42 -3.92
CA LEU A 377 -22.24 -23.91 -5.12
C LEU A 377 -23.46 -24.75 -5.49
N GLU A 378 -23.41 -26.08 -5.33
CA GLU A 378 -24.55 -26.97 -5.55
C GLU A 378 -25.67 -26.76 -4.52
N GLU A 379 -25.30 -26.59 -3.25
CA GLU A 379 -26.25 -26.41 -2.15
C GLU A 379 -26.88 -25.00 -2.12
N ASN A 380 -26.22 -23.99 -2.71
CA ASN A 380 -26.65 -22.59 -2.72
C ASN A 380 -26.84 -22.03 -4.15
N PRO A 381 -27.84 -22.49 -4.91
CA PRO A 381 -28.00 -22.12 -6.32
C PRO A 381 -28.32 -20.64 -6.55
N ALA A 382 -28.85 -19.93 -5.55
CA ALA A 382 -29.12 -18.50 -5.65
C ALA A 382 -27.80 -17.71 -5.60
N ASP A 383 -26.93 -17.98 -4.63
CA ASP A 383 -25.62 -17.36 -4.50
C ASP A 383 -24.73 -17.69 -5.69
N SER A 384 -24.75 -18.96 -6.11
CA SER A 384 -24.00 -19.44 -7.29
C SER A 384 -24.37 -18.69 -8.57
N LYS A 385 -25.67 -18.44 -8.75
CA LYS A 385 -26.14 -17.64 -9.89
C LYS A 385 -25.57 -16.23 -9.85
N ILE A 386 -25.61 -15.57 -8.70
CA ILE A 386 -25.11 -14.19 -8.52
C ILE A 386 -23.61 -14.13 -8.82
N VAL A 387 -22.82 -15.06 -8.28
CA VAL A 387 -21.37 -15.14 -8.51
C VAL A 387 -21.06 -15.31 -9.99
N ILE A 388 -21.75 -16.23 -10.65
CA ILE A 388 -21.52 -16.48 -12.09
C ILE A 388 -21.96 -15.29 -12.95
N ASP A 389 -23.13 -14.72 -12.67
CA ASP A 389 -23.64 -13.57 -13.40
C ASP A 389 -22.67 -12.37 -13.29
N LYS A 390 -22.06 -12.15 -12.11
CA LYS A 390 -21.01 -11.15 -11.93
C LYS A 390 -19.78 -11.47 -12.76
N ALA A 391 -19.28 -12.69 -12.71
CA ALA A 391 -18.10 -13.10 -13.46
C ALA A 391 -18.31 -12.99 -14.99
N ILE A 392 -19.51 -13.32 -15.47
CA ILE A 392 -19.90 -13.13 -16.88
C ILE A 392 -19.93 -11.62 -17.23
N ALA A 393 -20.48 -10.79 -16.34
CA ALA A 393 -20.49 -9.33 -16.55
C ALA A 393 -19.07 -8.76 -16.60
N ALA A 394 -18.16 -9.23 -15.74
CA ALA A 394 -16.74 -8.87 -15.76
C ALA A 394 -16.06 -9.29 -17.06
N SER A 395 -16.28 -10.54 -17.52
CA SER A 395 -15.76 -11.04 -18.78
C SER A 395 -16.24 -10.23 -19.99
N ASN A 396 -17.55 -9.93 -20.05
CA ASN A 396 -18.12 -9.11 -21.13
C ASN A 396 -17.52 -7.69 -21.13
N ALA A 397 -17.31 -7.10 -19.97
CA ALA A 397 -16.70 -5.79 -19.85
C ALA A 397 -15.22 -5.80 -20.30
N ARG A 398 -14.45 -6.80 -19.89
CA ARG A 398 -13.06 -7.00 -20.33
C ARG A 398 -12.98 -7.20 -21.85
N GLU A 399 -13.85 -8.02 -22.44
CA GLU A 399 -13.90 -8.20 -23.90
C GLU A 399 -14.30 -6.91 -24.63
N ALA A 400 -15.26 -6.16 -24.07
CA ALA A 400 -15.64 -4.86 -24.64
C ALA A 400 -14.47 -3.88 -24.60
N ALA A 401 -13.73 -3.83 -23.49
CA ALA A 401 -12.51 -3.04 -23.36
C ALA A 401 -11.45 -3.46 -24.37
N GLN A 402 -11.21 -4.77 -24.52
CA GLN A 402 -10.26 -5.28 -25.51
C GLN A 402 -10.66 -4.90 -26.95
N LYS A 403 -11.93 -5.07 -27.31
CA LYS A 403 -12.44 -4.66 -28.63
C LYS A 403 -12.31 -3.16 -28.87
N ALA A 404 -12.55 -2.35 -27.84
CA ALA A 404 -12.35 -0.90 -27.90
C ALA A 404 -10.87 -0.55 -28.10
N ARG A 405 -9.96 -1.24 -27.38
CA ARG A 405 -8.49 -1.12 -27.55
C ARG A 405 -8.06 -1.48 -28.98
N GLU A 406 -8.53 -2.62 -29.50
CA GLU A 406 -8.22 -3.09 -30.86
C GLU A 406 -8.78 -2.14 -31.91
N ALA A 407 -10.00 -1.64 -31.74
CA ALA A 407 -10.59 -0.64 -32.63
C ALA A 407 -9.80 0.67 -32.64
N SER A 408 -9.30 1.10 -31.47
CA SER A 408 -8.40 2.25 -31.36
C SER A 408 -7.05 2.00 -32.05
N ARG A 409 -6.46 0.80 -31.87
CA ARG A 409 -5.22 0.38 -32.55
C ARG A 409 -5.38 0.31 -34.05
N ASN A 410 -6.49 -0.23 -34.55
CA ASN A 410 -6.77 -0.34 -35.99
C ASN A 410 -7.05 1.02 -36.61
N LYS A 411 -7.59 1.98 -35.86
CA LYS A 411 -7.68 3.38 -36.27
C LYS A 411 -6.32 4.08 -36.27
N ALA A 412 -5.37 3.63 -35.45
CA ALA A 412 -3.99 4.13 -35.37
C ALA A 412 -2.99 3.35 -36.24
N GLY A 413 -3.40 2.23 -36.92
CA GLY A 413 -2.54 1.30 -37.65
C GLY A 413 -2.37 1.60 -39.13
N ILE A 414 -1.11 1.73 -39.50
CA ILE A 414 -0.46 1.51 -40.82
C ILE A 414 -1.31 1.90 -42.05
N GLY A 415 -1.16 3.14 -42.51
CA GLY A 415 -1.57 3.57 -43.87
C GLY A 415 -2.83 4.42 -43.97
N SER A 416 -3.60 4.64 -42.90
CA SER A 416 -4.62 5.69 -42.90
C SER A 416 -4.06 6.92 -42.16
N LYS A 417 -4.18 8.11 -42.74
CA LYS A 417 -3.98 9.37 -42.03
C LYS A 417 -4.86 9.32 -40.79
N THR A 418 -4.26 9.06 -39.61
CA THR A 418 -4.96 9.06 -38.33
C THR A 418 -5.74 10.36 -38.25
N ARG A 419 -7.07 10.29 -38.22
CA ARG A 419 -7.89 11.51 -38.15
C ARG A 419 -7.66 12.09 -36.76
N MET A 420 -6.87 13.16 -36.71
CA MET A 420 -6.61 13.89 -35.47
C MET A 420 -7.93 14.36 -34.85
N PRO A 421 -7.96 14.56 -33.53
CA PRO A 421 -9.14 15.08 -32.86
C PRO A 421 -9.63 16.37 -33.55
N GLU A 422 -10.90 16.49 -33.79
CA GLU A 422 -11.48 17.66 -34.48
C GLU A 422 -11.15 19.00 -33.80
N LYS A 423 -10.98 18.98 -32.48
CA LYS A 423 -10.64 20.18 -31.70
C LYS A 423 -9.14 20.42 -31.54
N LEU A 424 -8.28 19.49 -31.97
CA LEU A 424 -6.83 19.71 -31.93
C LEU A 424 -6.43 20.70 -33.01
N THR A 425 -5.89 21.82 -32.60
CA THR A 425 -5.15 22.74 -33.50
C THR A 425 -3.67 22.40 -33.40
N ASP A 426 -3.20 21.53 -34.29
CA ASP A 426 -1.84 20.99 -34.28
C ASP A 426 -0.78 22.02 -34.68
N CYS A 427 0.48 21.76 -34.38
CA CYS A 427 1.62 22.54 -34.80
C CYS A 427 2.14 22.06 -36.18
N ILE A 428 2.94 22.91 -36.82
CA ILE A 428 3.48 22.67 -38.17
C ILE A 428 4.66 21.69 -38.11
N SER A 429 5.49 21.79 -37.06
CA SER A 429 6.66 20.93 -36.88
C SER A 429 6.27 19.50 -36.54
N ASN A 430 6.98 18.54 -37.14
CA ASN A 430 6.87 17.09 -36.78
C ASN A 430 8.05 16.64 -35.90
N ASP A 431 8.92 17.56 -35.48
CA ASP A 431 10.04 17.24 -34.57
C ASP A 431 9.54 17.17 -33.14
N ALA A 432 9.25 15.93 -32.66
CA ALA A 432 8.71 15.70 -31.34
C ALA A 432 9.58 16.28 -30.20
N THR A 433 10.88 16.47 -30.42
CA THR A 433 11.80 17.03 -29.41
C THR A 433 11.69 18.54 -29.22
N LYS A 434 10.93 19.22 -30.07
CA LYS A 434 10.75 20.68 -30.05
C LYS A 434 9.31 21.13 -29.95
N THR A 435 8.37 20.21 -30.06
CA THR A 435 6.94 20.52 -30.06
C THR A 435 6.33 20.42 -28.68
N GLU A 436 5.30 21.21 -28.47
CA GLU A 436 4.57 21.30 -27.19
C GLU A 436 3.08 21.21 -27.46
N ILE A 437 2.33 20.53 -26.58
CA ILE A 437 0.87 20.54 -26.60
C ILE A 437 0.33 21.17 -25.33
N TYR A 438 -0.59 22.10 -25.48
CA TYR A 438 -1.34 22.70 -24.37
C TYR A 438 -2.72 22.11 -24.31
N ILE A 439 -3.02 21.46 -23.19
CA ILE A 439 -4.34 20.95 -22.85
C ILE A 439 -5.06 22.05 -22.07
N VAL A 440 -6.03 22.70 -22.72
CA VAL A 440 -6.62 23.96 -22.25
C VAL A 440 -8.05 23.73 -21.75
N GLU A 441 -8.42 24.35 -20.64
CA GLU A 441 -9.78 24.31 -20.12
C GLU A 441 -10.72 25.18 -20.98
N GLY A 442 -11.69 24.52 -21.62
CA GLY A 442 -12.76 25.17 -22.35
C GLY A 442 -12.39 25.75 -23.73
N ASP A 443 -13.43 25.98 -24.52
CA ASP A 443 -13.29 26.50 -25.88
C ASP A 443 -12.91 28.00 -25.92
N SER A 444 -13.27 28.77 -24.88
CA SER A 444 -12.96 30.21 -24.81
C SER A 444 -11.46 30.43 -24.66
N ALA A 445 -10.84 29.84 -23.65
CA ALA A 445 -9.39 29.93 -23.46
C ALA A 445 -8.63 29.25 -24.60
N GLY A 446 -9.20 28.15 -25.15
CA GLY A 446 -8.68 27.47 -26.34
C GLY A 446 -8.61 28.41 -27.57
N GLY A 447 -9.61 29.24 -27.78
CA GLY A 447 -9.61 30.24 -28.89
C GLY A 447 -8.49 31.26 -28.77
N SER A 448 -8.37 31.92 -27.61
CA SER A 448 -7.29 32.88 -27.33
C SER A 448 -5.90 32.21 -27.44
N ALA A 449 -5.75 30.97 -26.98
CA ALA A 449 -4.50 30.21 -27.08
C ALA A 449 -4.14 29.87 -28.54
N VAL A 450 -5.11 29.54 -29.38
CA VAL A 450 -4.89 29.25 -30.81
C VAL A 450 -4.43 30.51 -31.55
N GLU A 451 -5.02 31.66 -31.23
CA GLU A 451 -4.61 32.93 -31.84
C GLU A 451 -3.26 33.43 -31.34
N GLY A 452 -2.96 33.24 -30.04
CA GLY A 452 -1.74 33.70 -29.40
C GLY A 452 -0.50 32.83 -29.60
N ARG A 453 -0.66 31.53 -29.92
CA ARG A 453 0.43 30.55 -29.96
C ARG A 453 1.45 30.75 -31.09
N ASN A 454 2.62 30.18 -30.94
CA ASN A 454 3.52 29.95 -32.06
C ASN A 454 3.12 28.67 -32.81
N ALA A 455 2.46 28.84 -33.96
CA ALA A 455 1.96 27.74 -34.77
C ALA A 455 3.05 26.76 -35.26
N THR A 456 4.31 27.12 -35.21
CA THR A 456 5.41 26.26 -35.68
C THR A 456 5.59 25.05 -34.77
N TYR A 457 5.54 25.24 -33.44
CA TYR A 457 5.86 24.17 -32.47
C TYR A 457 4.86 24.00 -31.34
N GLN A 458 3.84 24.87 -31.23
CA GLN A 458 2.81 24.78 -30.18
C GLN A 458 1.48 24.28 -30.76
N ALA A 459 0.94 23.20 -30.16
CA ALA A 459 -0.37 22.65 -30.44
C ALA A 459 -1.34 22.98 -29.30
N ILE A 460 -2.61 23.20 -29.60
CA ILE A 460 -3.67 23.48 -28.61
C ILE A 460 -4.77 22.44 -28.70
N LEU A 461 -5.12 21.85 -27.56
CA LEU A 461 -6.22 20.91 -27.42
C LEU A 461 -7.19 21.41 -26.33
N PRO A 462 -8.29 22.06 -26.70
CA PRO A 462 -9.34 22.44 -25.75
C PRO A 462 -10.08 21.23 -25.23
N LEU A 463 -10.29 21.18 -23.91
CA LEU A 463 -11.18 20.21 -23.24
C LEU A 463 -12.58 20.80 -23.06
N TRP A 464 -13.60 19.98 -23.12
CA TRP A 464 -14.97 20.38 -22.87
C TRP A 464 -15.55 19.76 -21.62
N GLY A 465 -15.55 20.53 -20.53
CA GLY A 465 -16.07 20.12 -19.23
C GLY A 465 -15.19 19.10 -18.49
N LYS A 466 -15.62 18.72 -17.31
CA LYS A 466 -14.85 17.85 -16.39
C LYS A 466 -14.57 16.49 -17.01
N MET A 467 -13.34 16.03 -16.84
CA MET A 467 -12.86 14.71 -17.30
C MET A 467 -13.43 13.58 -16.43
N LEU A 468 -13.35 12.36 -16.93
CA LEU A 468 -13.66 11.17 -16.15
C LEU A 468 -12.64 11.03 -15.03
N ASN A 469 -13.11 10.80 -13.81
CA ASN A 469 -12.23 10.36 -12.73
C ASN A 469 -11.88 8.88 -12.95
N VAL A 470 -10.67 8.64 -13.41
CA VAL A 470 -10.21 7.29 -13.77
C VAL A 470 -9.90 6.42 -12.56
N GLU A 471 -9.73 7.00 -11.38
CA GLU A 471 -9.56 6.26 -10.13
C GLU A 471 -10.81 5.46 -9.75
N LYS A 472 -12.00 5.99 -10.10
CA LYS A 472 -13.31 5.36 -9.83
C LYS A 472 -13.86 4.58 -11.01
N ALA A 473 -13.25 4.71 -12.18
CA ALA A 473 -13.80 4.18 -13.42
C ALA A 473 -13.18 2.84 -13.78
N ARG A 474 -14.00 1.94 -14.26
CA ARG A 474 -13.51 0.70 -14.89
C ARG A 474 -12.73 1.05 -16.16
N GLU A 475 -11.76 0.22 -16.47
CA GLU A 475 -10.85 0.42 -17.60
C GLU A 475 -11.57 0.55 -18.97
N ASP A 476 -12.65 -0.22 -19.18
CA ASP A 476 -13.49 -0.11 -20.38
C ASP A 476 -14.10 1.28 -20.57
N LYS A 477 -14.46 1.95 -19.47
CA LYS A 477 -14.97 3.33 -19.48
C LYS A 477 -13.89 4.33 -19.83
N VAL A 478 -12.65 4.10 -19.41
CA VAL A 478 -11.51 4.98 -19.73
C VAL A 478 -11.20 4.93 -21.22
N TYR A 479 -11.08 3.74 -21.80
CA TYR A 479 -10.81 3.57 -23.24
C TYR A 479 -11.94 4.06 -24.16
N GLY A 480 -13.19 4.01 -23.71
CA GLY A 480 -14.36 4.48 -24.46
C GLY A 480 -14.77 5.93 -24.17
N ASN A 481 -14.01 6.69 -23.36
CA ASN A 481 -14.40 8.02 -22.95
C ASN A 481 -14.12 9.08 -24.01
N ASP A 482 -15.18 9.78 -24.44
CA ASP A 482 -15.10 10.81 -25.50
C ASP A 482 -14.18 11.98 -25.15
N LYS A 483 -13.92 12.26 -23.87
CA LYS A 483 -13.06 13.35 -23.42
C LYS A 483 -11.59 12.94 -23.28
N LEU A 484 -11.32 11.68 -22.94
CA LEU A 484 -9.95 11.13 -22.84
C LEU A 484 -9.39 10.71 -24.21
N THR A 485 -10.23 10.17 -25.08
CA THR A 485 -9.85 9.73 -26.42
C THR A 485 -9.10 10.80 -27.23
N PRO A 486 -9.51 12.09 -27.25
CA PRO A 486 -8.76 13.14 -27.92
C PRO A 486 -7.36 13.34 -27.38
N VAL A 487 -7.18 13.30 -26.05
CA VAL A 487 -5.87 13.42 -25.40
C VAL A 487 -4.98 12.24 -25.80
N ILE A 488 -5.48 11.01 -25.68
CA ILE A 488 -4.76 9.79 -26.05
C ILE A 488 -4.34 9.83 -27.53
N THR A 489 -5.25 10.24 -28.41
CA THR A 489 -5.01 10.30 -29.87
C THR A 489 -4.00 11.40 -30.21
N ALA A 490 -4.08 12.56 -29.57
CA ALA A 490 -3.16 13.67 -29.81
C ALA A 490 -1.73 13.31 -29.40
N LEU A 491 -1.54 12.67 -28.25
CA LEU A 491 -0.23 12.26 -27.76
C LEU A 491 0.39 11.12 -28.60
N GLY A 492 -0.42 10.19 -29.09
CA GLY A 492 0.02 9.10 -29.97
C GLY A 492 0.68 7.91 -29.26
N THR A 493 0.89 7.96 -27.94
CA THR A 493 1.62 6.96 -27.15
C THR A 493 0.80 5.69 -26.84
N GLY A 494 -0.52 5.72 -26.98
CA GLY A 494 -1.40 4.73 -26.34
C GLY A 494 -1.48 4.96 -24.83
N ILE A 495 -2.10 4.02 -24.09
CA ILE A 495 -2.26 4.08 -22.62
C ILE A 495 -2.13 2.70 -22.00
N GLY A 496 -1.83 2.62 -20.69
CA GLY A 496 -1.74 1.37 -19.92
C GLY A 496 -0.71 0.41 -20.50
N GLU A 497 -1.07 -0.86 -20.67
CA GLU A 497 -0.18 -1.88 -21.23
C GLU A 497 0.29 -1.60 -22.69
N ASN A 498 -0.42 -0.75 -23.41
CA ASN A 498 -0.09 -0.40 -24.80
C ASN A 498 0.67 0.96 -24.90
N PHE A 499 1.07 1.52 -23.75
CA PHE A 499 1.82 2.75 -23.73
C PHE A 499 3.22 2.56 -24.32
N ASP A 500 3.63 3.48 -25.23
CA ASP A 500 4.95 3.46 -25.87
C ASP A 500 5.46 4.91 -25.96
N ILE A 501 6.39 5.25 -25.10
CA ILE A 501 6.98 6.59 -25.00
C ILE A 501 7.65 7.05 -26.31
N ASN A 502 8.19 6.10 -27.10
CA ASN A 502 8.85 6.42 -28.37
C ASN A 502 7.90 6.95 -29.44
N LYS A 503 6.59 6.83 -29.24
CA LYS A 503 5.54 7.35 -30.14
C LYS A 503 5.04 8.73 -29.71
N LEU A 504 5.60 9.29 -28.63
CA LEU A 504 5.20 10.60 -28.15
C LEU A 504 5.44 11.68 -29.22
N ARG A 505 4.42 12.48 -29.46
CA ARG A 505 4.42 13.50 -30.53
C ARG A 505 4.88 14.88 -30.05
N TYR A 506 4.93 15.11 -28.74
CA TYR A 506 5.25 16.40 -28.15
C TYR A 506 6.21 16.24 -26.98
N ASP A 507 7.29 17.03 -26.95
CA ASP A 507 8.25 17.05 -25.85
C ASP A 507 7.61 17.50 -24.53
N LYS A 508 6.75 18.53 -24.59
CA LYS A 508 6.07 19.05 -23.42
C LYS A 508 4.56 18.95 -23.54
N ILE A 509 3.96 18.41 -22.52
CA ILE A 509 2.51 18.32 -22.33
C ILE A 509 2.16 19.31 -21.21
N VAL A 510 1.56 20.43 -21.56
CA VAL A 510 1.29 21.53 -20.64
C VAL A 510 -0.20 21.54 -20.30
N ILE A 511 -0.53 21.35 -19.03
CA ILE A 511 -1.89 21.51 -18.52
C ILE A 511 -2.10 22.99 -18.21
N MET A 512 -3.06 23.60 -18.88
CA MET A 512 -3.40 25.01 -18.76
C MET A 512 -4.86 25.16 -18.37
N ALA A 513 -5.12 25.32 -17.07
CA ALA A 513 -6.42 25.43 -16.47
C ALA A 513 -6.54 26.76 -15.69
N ASP A 514 -7.75 27.23 -15.53
CA ASP A 514 -8.06 28.44 -14.78
C ASP A 514 -7.57 28.37 -13.32
N ALA A 515 -7.33 29.52 -12.71
CA ALA A 515 -6.85 29.63 -11.34
C ALA A 515 -8.01 29.57 -10.31
N ASP A 516 -9.03 28.79 -10.60
CA ASP A 516 -10.20 28.59 -9.73
C ASP A 516 -10.34 27.13 -9.27
N VAL A 517 -11.39 26.83 -8.50
CA VAL A 517 -11.63 25.48 -7.95
C VAL A 517 -11.94 24.45 -9.04
N ASP A 518 -12.58 24.85 -10.14
CA ASP A 518 -12.90 23.97 -11.26
C ASP A 518 -11.66 23.64 -12.08
N GLY A 519 -10.80 24.63 -12.35
CA GLY A 519 -9.51 24.43 -13.02
C GLY A 519 -8.56 23.56 -12.19
N SER A 520 -8.53 23.75 -10.87
CA SER A 520 -7.78 22.89 -9.94
C SER A 520 -8.27 21.44 -9.99
N HIS A 521 -9.58 21.23 -10.09
CA HIS A 521 -10.18 19.90 -10.23
C HIS A 521 -9.84 19.24 -11.57
N ILE A 522 -9.90 19.99 -12.69
CA ILE A 522 -9.50 19.48 -14.02
C ILE A 522 -8.03 19.10 -14.03
N ARG A 523 -7.17 19.92 -13.42
CA ARG A 523 -5.74 19.64 -13.24
C ARG A 523 -5.52 18.31 -12.51
N THR A 524 -6.22 18.11 -11.38
CA THR A 524 -6.14 16.88 -10.59
C THR A 524 -6.64 15.66 -11.36
N LEU A 525 -7.74 15.77 -12.12
CA LEU A 525 -8.25 14.67 -12.95
C LEU A 525 -7.27 14.27 -14.06
N LEU A 526 -6.62 15.24 -14.72
CA LEU A 526 -5.60 14.97 -15.74
C LEU A 526 -4.35 14.33 -15.13
N LEU A 527 -3.89 14.82 -13.97
CA LEU A 527 -2.76 14.22 -13.26
C LEU A 527 -3.06 12.79 -12.84
N THR A 528 -4.28 12.51 -12.32
CA THR A 528 -4.72 11.15 -12.01
C THR A 528 -4.68 10.26 -13.25
N PHE A 529 -5.16 10.76 -14.39
CA PHE A 529 -5.13 10.02 -15.66
C PHE A 529 -3.70 9.72 -16.12
N PHE A 530 -2.79 10.70 -16.13
CA PHE A 530 -1.40 10.48 -16.50
C PHE A 530 -0.69 9.54 -15.53
N PHE A 531 -0.91 9.69 -14.24
CA PHE A 531 -0.31 8.82 -13.23
C PHE A 531 -0.75 7.35 -13.38
N ARG A 532 -2.06 7.10 -13.58
CA ARG A 532 -2.60 5.73 -13.67
C ARG A 532 -2.35 5.04 -15.03
N TYR A 533 -2.35 5.79 -16.11
CA TYR A 533 -2.35 5.22 -17.48
C TYR A 533 -1.12 5.57 -18.33
N MET A 534 -0.33 6.57 -17.93
CA MET A 534 0.86 7.04 -18.64
C MET A 534 1.98 7.47 -17.67
N PRO A 535 2.35 6.69 -16.63
CA PRO A 535 3.28 7.11 -15.58
C PRO A 535 4.65 7.52 -16.14
N GLN A 536 5.12 6.87 -17.20
CA GLN A 536 6.39 7.19 -17.84
C GLN A 536 6.48 8.65 -18.32
N LEU A 537 5.35 9.31 -18.67
CA LEU A 537 5.37 10.73 -19.03
C LEU A 537 5.78 11.65 -17.86
N ILE A 538 5.44 11.23 -16.63
CA ILE A 538 5.85 11.94 -15.41
C ILE A 538 7.30 11.61 -15.08
N GLU A 539 7.66 10.32 -15.11
CA GLU A 539 9.01 9.82 -14.82
C GLU A 539 10.08 10.43 -15.75
N THR A 540 9.74 10.59 -17.02
CA THR A 540 10.65 11.19 -18.04
C THR A 540 10.51 12.70 -18.18
N GLY A 541 9.64 13.34 -17.35
CA GLY A 541 9.59 14.80 -17.20
C GLY A 541 8.86 15.55 -18.32
N HIS A 542 7.87 14.95 -18.97
CA HIS A 542 7.12 15.57 -20.07
C HIS A 542 5.88 16.35 -19.62
N ILE A 543 5.42 16.20 -18.37
CA ILE A 543 4.19 16.84 -17.86
C ILE A 543 4.53 18.15 -17.14
N TYR A 544 3.82 19.22 -17.53
CA TYR A 544 3.99 20.55 -16.98
C TYR A 544 2.64 21.19 -16.63
N LEU A 545 2.63 22.03 -15.59
CA LEU A 545 1.51 22.90 -15.24
C LEU A 545 1.88 24.33 -15.62
N ALA A 546 1.07 24.97 -16.45
CA ALA A 546 1.21 26.38 -16.73
C ALA A 546 0.87 27.22 -15.48
N GLN A 547 1.65 28.25 -15.24
CA GLN A 547 1.45 29.20 -14.15
C GLN A 547 1.15 30.59 -14.75
N PRO A 548 -0.12 30.87 -15.13
CA PRO A 548 -0.50 32.22 -15.56
C PRO A 548 -0.47 33.19 -14.38
N PRO A 549 -0.26 34.51 -14.61
CA PRO A 549 -0.35 35.48 -13.53
C PRO A 549 -1.79 35.66 -13.04
N LEU A 550 -1.94 35.98 -11.76
CA LEU A 550 -3.25 36.24 -11.14
C LEU A 550 -3.69 37.70 -11.34
N PHE A 551 -2.73 38.62 -11.46
CA PHE A 551 -3.07 40.05 -11.58
C PHE A 551 -2.19 40.71 -12.65
N ARG A 552 -2.79 41.70 -13.36
CA ARG A 552 -2.09 42.68 -14.16
C ARG A 552 -2.22 44.05 -13.52
N ILE A 553 -1.08 44.68 -13.26
CA ILE A 553 -0.98 46.01 -12.68
C ILE A 553 -0.56 46.97 -13.77
N SER A 554 -1.33 48.01 -14.04
CA SER A 554 -1.11 48.95 -15.11
C SER A 554 -0.87 50.36 -14.57
N LYS A 555 0.15 51.04 -15.07
CA LYS A 555 0.37 52.47 -14.82
C LYS A 555 0.75 53.17 -16.12
N GLY A 556 -0.22 53.91 -16.68
CA GLY A 556 -0.06 54.53 -18.00
C GLY A 556 0.08 53.47 -19.09
N LYS A 557 1.27 53.40 -19.72
CA LYS A 557 1.56 52.40 -20.75
C LYS A 557 2.37 51.20 -20.26
N GLN A 558 2.73 51.18 -19.01
CA GLN A 558 3.48 50.06 -18.40
C GLN A 558 2.54 49.06 -17.76
N HIS A 559 2.84 47.77 -17.96
CA HIS A 559 2.09 46.66 -17.42
C HIS A 559 3.05 45.74 -16.69
N PHE A 560 2.60 45.24 -15.55
CA PHE A 560 3.34 44.30 -14.69
C PHE A 560 2.39 43.14 -14.33
N ASP A 561 2.79 41.93 -14.69
CA ASP A 561 2.06 40.72 -14.34
C ASP A 561 2.65 40.16 -13.07
N VAL A 562 1.78 39.84 -12.08
CA VAL A 562 2.18 39.33 -10.76
C VAL A 562 1.34 38.10 -10.40
N PHE A 563 1.97 37.22 -9.61
CA PHE A 563 1.47 35.85 -9.38
C PHE A 563 0.87 35.65 -7.99
N THR A 564 1.17 36.53 -7.03
CA THR A 564 0.64 36.44 -5.66
C THR A 564 0.07 37.76 -5.16
N ASP A 565 -0.75 37.70 -4.11
CA ASP A 565 -1.30 38.90 -3.45
C ASP A 565 -0.21 39.76 -2.81
N GLU A 566 0.87 39.13 -2.29
CA GLU A 566 2.03 39.82 -1.73
C GLU A 566 2.77 40.59 -2.81
N GLU A 567 3.05 39.96 -3.97
CA GLU A 567 3.67 40.66 -5.12
C GLU A 567 2.81 41.80 -5.61
N LYS A 568 1.47 41.61 -5.64
CA LYS A 568 0.53 42.70 -6.00
C LYS A 568 0.65 43.87 -5.05
N ALA A 569 0.61 43.60 -3.72
CA ALA A 569 0.69 44.65 -2.71
C ALA A 569 2.00 45.41 -2.80
N ALA A 570 3.11 44.70 -2.88
CA ALA A 570 4.45 45.30 -3.03
C ALA A 570 4.58 46.16 -4.31
N LYS A 571 4.04 45.66 -5.44
CA LYS A 571 4.12 46.36 -6.71
C LYS A 571 3.22 47.60 -6.77
N VAL A 572 2.04 47.55 -6.17
CA VAL A 572 1.12 48.70 -6.03
C VAL A 572 1.75 49.77 -5.14
N GLU A 573 2.43 49.40 -4.05
CA GLU A 573 3.14 50.32 -3.18
C GLU A 573 4.32 51.00 -3.93
N GLU A 574 5.13 50.21 -4.67
CA GLU A 574 6.23 50.70 -5.49
C GLU A 574 5.77 51.72 -6.53
N LEU A 575 4.66 51.43 -7.20
CA LEU A 575 4.14 52.27 -8.28
C LEU A 575 3.37 53.50 -7.78
N GLY A 576 2.83 53.49 -6.55
CA GLY A 576 2.11 54.59 -5.92
C GLY A 576 0.73 54.87 -6.56
N GLN A 577 0.23 56.11 -6.43
CA GLN A 577 -1.13 56.47 -6.89
C GLN A 577 -1.30 56.39 -8.42
N GLY A 578 -2.53 56.07 -8.84
CA GLY A 578 -2.92 56.04 -10.26
C GLY A 578 -2.62 54.72 -10.94
N VAL A 579 -2.60 53.64 -10.17
CA VAL A 579 -2.43 52.27 -10.63
C VAL A 579 -3.78 51.63 -10.87
N ASP A 580 -3.95 50.95 -11.98
CA ASP A 580 -5.09 50.08 -12.27
C ASP A 580 -4.68 48.63 -12.07
N VAL A 581 -5.51 47.85 -11.36
CA VAL A 581 -5.25 46.43 -11.02
C VAL A 581 -6.38 45.60 -11.61
N GLN A 582 -6.06 44.77 -12.57
CA GLN A 582 -6.94 43.77 -13.15
C GLN A 582 -6.62 42.43 -12.54
N ARG A 583 -7.63 41.72 -11.96
CA ARG A 583 -7.52 40.31 -11.55
C ARG A 583 -8.02 39.45 -12.70
N TYR A 584 -7.21 38.45 -13.10
CA TYR A 584 -7.62 37.42 -14.03
C TYR A 584 -8.36 36.32 -13.28
N LYS A 585 -9.64 36.10 -13.56
CA LYS A 585 -10.45 35.01 -12.99
C LYS A 585 -10.31 33.72 -13.79
N GLY A 586 -10.00 33.85 -15.09
CA GLY A 586 -9.76 32.71 -15.96
C GLY A 586 -8.98 33.09 -17.20
N LEU A 587 -8.39 32.10 -17.85
CA LEU A 587 -7.58 32.22 -19.08
C LEU A 587 -8.39 32.79 -20.25
N GLY A 588 -9.70 32.60 -20.26
CA GLY A 588 -10.62 33.14 -21.27
C GLY A 588 -10.80 34.67 -21.20
N GLU A 589 -10.34 35.32 -20.12
CA GLU A 589 -10.35 36.78 -19.96
C GLU A 589 -9.10 37.44 -20.56
N MET A 590 -8.07 36.65 -20.87
CA MET A 590 -6.83 37.13 -21.52
C MET A 590 -7.02 37.22 -23.02
N ASP A 591 -6.60 38.37 -23.61
CA ASP A 591 -6.47 38.44 -25.05
C ASP A 591 -5.27 37.61 -25.57
N PRO A 592 -5.21 37.27 -26.86
CA PRO A 592 -4.15 36.42 -27.41
C PRO A 592 -2.72 36.94 -27.16
N THR A 593 -2.52 38.26 -27.14
CA THR A 593 -1.21 38.88 -26.89
C THR A 593 -0.80 38.72 -25.42
N GLN A 594 -1.76 38.97 -24.52
CA GLN A 594 -1.53 38.78 -23.09
C GLN A 594 -1.19 37.34 -22.78
N LEU A 595 -1.92 36.37 -23.37
CA LEU A 595 -1.69 34.95 -23.15
C LEU A 595 -0.34 34.49 -23.71
N TRP A 596 0.08 35.05 -24.86
CA TRP A 596 1.42 34.85 -25.39
C TRP A 596 2.49 35.36 -24.41
N GLU A 597 2.42 36.64 -24.03
CA GLU A 597 3.43 37.27 -23.19
C GLU A 597 3.61 36.65 -21.82
N THR A 598 2.56 36.05 -21.26
CA THR A 598 2.55 35.54 -19.87
C THR A 598 2.70 34.01 -19.76
N THR A 599 2.19 33.27 -20.77
CA THR A 599 2.00 31.83 -20.60
C THR A 599 2.53 30.98 -21.75
N LEU A 600 2.57 31.52 -23.00
CA LEU A 600 2.98 30.74 -24.16
C LEU A 600 4.42 31.02 -24.60
N ASP A 601 4.94 32.23 -24.37
CA ASP A 601 6.31 32.63 -24.77
C ASP A 601 7.37 31.86 -23.95
N PRO A 602 8.21 31.05 -24.60
CA PRO A 602 9.26 30.28 -23.93
C PRO A 602 10.24 31.11 -23.10
N GLU A 603 10.42 32.39 -23.42
CA GLU A 603 11.37 33.29 -22.74
C GLU A 603 10.78 33.89 -21.46
N ARG A 604 9.44 33.93 -21.31
CA ARG A 604 8.75 34.64 -20.22
C ARG A 604 7.87 33.77 -19.34
N ARG A 605 7.38 32.68 -19.90
CA ARG A 605 6.44 31.77 -19.20
C ARG A 605 7.04 31.07 -18.01
N THR A 606 6.23 30.82 -17.02
CA THR A 606 6.57 29.98 -15.84
C THR A 606 5.82 28.66 -15.91
N PHE A 607 6.57 27.54 -15.86
CA PHE A 607 6.03 26.20 -15.80
C PHE A 607 6.47 25.49 -14.53
N LEU A 608 5.57 24.78 -13.93
CA LEU A 608 5.86 23.80 -12.88
C LEU A 608 5.94 22.42 -13.53
N GLN A 609 7.14 21.82 -13.57
CA GLN A 609 7.30 20.44 -14.01
C GLN A 609 6.75 19.49 -12.96
N VAL A 610 5.92 18.55 -13.39
CA VAL A 610 5.40 17.50 -12.52
C VAL A 610 6.45 16.42 -12.38
N THR A 611 6.86 16.16 -11.13
CA THR A 611 7.84 15.13 -10.80
C THR A 611 7.25 14.16 -9.81
N MET A 612 7.75 12.94 -9.80
CA MET A 612 7.34 11.89 -8.88
C MET A 612 8.53 11.51 -8.01
N ALA A 613 8.57 12.07 -6.81
CA ALA A 613 9.65 11.80 -5.85
C ALA A 613 9.48 10.44 -5.16
N ASP A 614 8.23 10.05 -4.90
CA ASP A 614 7.87 8.78 -4.26
C ASP A 614 6.59 8.23 -4.91
N ALA A 615 6.73 7.11 -5.63
CA ALA A 615 5.61 6.49 -6.36
C ALA A 615 4.57 5.87 -5.41
N ALA A 616 4.99 5.33 -4.27
CA ALA A 616 4.07 4.71 -3.30
C ALA A 616 3.23 5.78 -2.59
N LEU A 617 3.85 6.89 -2.18
CA LEU A 617 3.14 8.01 -1.58
C LEU A 617 2.20 8.70 -2.58
N ALA A 618 2.59 8.81 -3.86
CA ALA A 618 1.73 9.33 -4.91
C ALA A 618 0.51 8.42 -5.14
N ASP A 619 0.71 7.10 -5.17
CA ASP A 619 -0.36 6.11 -5.29
C ASP A 619 -1.37 6.23 -4.15
N GLU A 620 -0.90 6.26 -2.91
CA GLU A 620 -1.72 6.45 -1.73
C GLU A 620 -2.49 7.78 -1.78
N THR A 621 -1.82 8.87 -2.14
CA THR A 621 -2.42 10.20 -2.24
C THR A 621 -3.55 10.24 -3.29
N PHE A 622 -3.34 9.68 -4.48
CA PHE A 622 -4.37 9.61 -5.51
C PHE A 622 -5.54 8.72 -5.06
N THR A 623 -5.27 7.60 -4.40
CA THR A 623 -6.29 6.71 -3.85
C THR A 623 -7.14 7.41 -2.79
N ILE A 624 -6.53 8.16 -1.88
CA ILE A 624 -7.23 8.94 -0.85
C ILE A 624 -8.08 10.06 -1.47
N LEU A 625 -7.47 10.87 -2.33
CA LEU A 625 -8.11 12.09 -2.85
C LEU A 625 -9.14 11.78 -3.93
N MET A 626 -8.86 10.83 -4.82
CA MET A 626 -9.65 10.56 -6.02
C MET A 626 -10.45 9.26 -5.94
N GLY A 627 -10.17 8.39 -4.97
CA GLY A 627 -10.85 7.12 -4.74
C GLY A 627 -12.31 7.27 -4.29
N GLU A 628 -13.01 6.16 -4.10
CA GLU A 628 -14.43 6.15 -3.71
C GLU A 628 -14.64 6.50 -2.23
N GLU A 629 -13.66 6.22 -1.37
CA GLU A 629 -13.77 6.41 0.06
C GLU A 629 -13.79 7.89 0.47
N VAL A 630 -14.78 8.25 1.29
CA VAL A 630 -14.99 9.65 1.71
C VAL A 630 -14.20 9.96 2.98
N GLU A 631 -14.14 9.02 3.93
CA GLU A 631 -13.54 9.26 5.24
C GLU A 631 -12.03 9.50 5.21
N PRO A 632 -11.21 8.71 4.47
CA PRO A 632 -9.78 9.01 4.32
C PRO A 632 -9.54 10.39 3.69
N ARG A 633 -10.36 10.75 2.69
CA ARG A 633 -10.28 12.06 2.05
C ARG A 633 -10.65 13.19 3.00
N ARG A 634 -11.69 13.00 3.82
CA ARG A 634 -12.11 13.99 4.82
C ARG A 634 -11.00 14.20 5.84
N LYS A 635 -10.42 13.13 6.38
CA LYS A 635 -9.31 13.17 7.32
C LYS A 635 -8.10 13.90 6.72
N PHE A 636 -7.73 13.55 5.48
CA PHE A 636 -6.65 14.23 4.76
C PHE A 636 -6.90 15.74 4.62
N ILE A 637 -8.13 16.15 4.27
CA ILE A 637 -8.51 17.56 4.15
C ILE A 637 -8.43 18.26 5.52
N GLU A 638 -8.94 17.66 6.58
CA GLU A 638 -8.91 18.20 7.94
C GLU A 638 -7.47 18.40 8.44
N GLU A 639 -6.59 17.41 8.21
CA GLU A 639 -5.18 17.46 8.61
C GLU A 639 -4.36 18.48 7.82
N ASN A 640 -4.70 18.68 6.55
CA ASN A 640 -3.97 19.61 5.68
C ASN A 640 -4.65 20.98 5.50
N ALA A 641 -5.77 21.22 6.15
CA ALA A 641 -6.51 22.49 6.06
C ALA A 641 -5.69 23.71 6.46
N ILE A 642 -4.72 23.54 7.35
CA ILE A 642 -3.81 24.61 7.82
C ILE A 642 -2.90 25.14 6.70
N TYR A 643 -2.66 24.37 5.65
CA TYR A 643 -1.84 24.75 4.49
C TYR A 643 -2.65 25.40 3.36
N ALA A 644 -3.97 25.43 3.46
CA ALA A 644 -4.84 26.04 2.46
C ALA A 644 -4.90 27.56 2.72
N THR A 645 -4.14 28.33 1.97
CA THR A 645 -4.02 29.80 2.11
C THR A 645 -5.02 30.58 1.25
N ASP A 646 -5.53 29.99 0.17
CA ASP A 646 -6.41 30.66 -0.79
C ASP A 646 -7.73 29.88 -0.96
N LEU A 647 -8.58 29.95 0.05
CA LEU A 647 -9.96 29.48 -0.08
C LEU A 647 -10.81 30.62 -0.65
N ASP A 648 -11.26 30.49 -1.89
CA ASP A 648 -12.27 31.34 -2.48
C ASP A 648 -13.63 30.97 -1.84
N ILE A 649 -13.94 31.63 -0.70
CA ILE A 649 -15.18 31.44 0.08
C ILE A 649 -16.18 32.50 -0.34
#